data_0d8e206093648a628ce02426a911aae7
#
_entry.id   0d8e206093648a628ce02426a911aae7
#
_cell.length_a   1.000
_cell.length_b   1.000
_cell.length_c   1.000
_cell.angle_alpha   90.00
_cell.angle_beta   90.00
_cell.angle_gamma   90.00
#
_symmetry.space_group_name_H-M   'P 1'
#
loop_
_entity.id
_entity.type
_entity.pdbx_description
1 polymer ?
#
loop_
_entity_poly.entity_id
_entity_poly.type
_entity_poly.pdbx_seq_one_letter_code
_entity_poly.pdbx_strand_id
1 'polypeptide(L)'
;MSTERFVLGSAGHIDHGKTAVVRALTGVDTDRLKEEKARGITIELGFASLQAEETTVGIVDVPGHERFIRAMTAGATGVDAVMLVVAADEGVMPQTREHLAVCSLLGVQVGFVALNKVDLVEDDEWLELVEADVASSVEGTFLQGCPIVRCSATTGEGIDAVKSAIFDLAASVPDRQSGGLVRLPMDRVFTMHGFGTVVTGTLIAGVVSLGDDLVASPLDIGGKVRGIQVHGVEVDQARAGHRTAVNLKGPDRDDLARGLVLVRKGEITPTRRFDAQLQLLSWVDKPIKRGQRYIVLQGTTQAQGKIIPLAGDTIEAGETGWVQVDLDRPLVLLPGDRFVLQGFTLSTDHGSTIGGGLVLRSHPPRRRKRDDDYAALLDRLAEAEPSERLSLEIEAAGMGGISAALLTERVPYAPAETRSLVAKLVDQGVVKRFDKESQAVVHAGPFDLLGDRIERVVEDLAEASPMADGFGRQEVYSRLGASIPQRLFRMSVDRLVKKGRLEGDLDSVAPAGSADRQAIKDLAEKVRVAVESAGYKPPKAAGLADQLGVAVGDVRDILAGHIKAGRLVRAKDDLTFGARVVADLKEKLVAYLQDHGEISPTQFKEMCGVSRKFLIPLAELFDERKVTLRIGNVRKLRNP
;
A
#
# COMPACT_ATOMS: atom_id res chain seq x y z
N MET A 1 -36.30 5.68 -8.20
CA MET A 1 -35.58 4.79 -7.30
C MET A 1 -35.06 5.67 -6.18
N SER A 2 -35.58 5.50 -4.97
CA SER A 2 -35.12 6.21 -3.76
C SER A 2 -33.60 5.95 -3.59
N THR A 3 -32.81 7.01 -3.58
CA THR A 3 -31.38 6.92 -3.37
C THR A 3 -31.11 7.10 -1.89
N GLU A 4 -30.81 5.98 -1.20
CA GLU A 4 -30.28 6.08 0.16
C GLU A 4 -28.89 6.70 0.08
N ARG A 5 -28.71 7.79 0.81
CA ARG A 5 -27.48 8.58 0.75
C ARG A 5 -26.91 8.88 2.12
N PHE A 6 -27.58 8.42 3.20
CA PHE A 6 -27.30 8.88 4.55
C PHE A 6 -27.50 7.77 5.57
N VAL A 7 -26.55 7.62 6.47
CA VAL A 7 -26.56 6.64 7.56
C VAL A 7 -26.53 7.36 8.90
N LEU A 8 -27.56 7.18 9.72
CA LEU A 8 -27.67 7.70 11.08
C LEU A 8 -27.27 6.64 12.09
N GLY A 9 -26.36 6.94 13.01
CA GLY A 9 -26.05 6.10 14.16
C GLY A 9 -26.81 6.53 15.41
N SER A 10 -27.35 5.60 16.20
CA SER A 10 -27.79 5.91 17.55
C SER A 10 -26.60 5.88 18.52
N ALA A 11 -26.57 6.75 19.54
CA ALA A 11 -25.57 6.76 20.61
C ALA A 11 -26.24 7.13 21.95
N GLY A 12 -25.62 6.84 23.08
CA GLY A 12 -26.16 7.16 24.39
C GLY A 12 -26.07 5.98 25.38
N HIS A 13 -26.43 6.23 26.64
CA HIS A 13 -26.35 5.26 27.71
C HIS A 13 -27.27 4.04 27.50
N ILE A 14 -26.97 2.93 28.18
CA ILE A 14 -27.92 1.81 28.34
C ILE A 14 -29.21 2.33 28.97
N ASP A 15 -30.33 1.77 28.67
CA ASP A 15 -31.66 2.13 29.17
C ASP A 15 -32.19 3.54 28.86
N HIS A 16 -31.42 4.38 28.14
CA HIS A 16 -31.92 5.68 27.62
C HIS A 16 -32.94 5.54 26.48
N GLY A 17 -33.21 4.32 26.02
CA GLY A 17 -34.28 4.01 25.08
C GLY A 17 -33.90 4.19 23.61
N LYS A 18 -32.62 4.03 23.23
CA LYS A 18 -32.15 4.10 21.82
C LYS A 18 -32.98 3.23 20.89
N THR A 19 -33.05 1.92 21.20
CA THR A 19 -33.83 0.92 20.44
C THR A 19 -35.34 1.27 20.41
N ALA A 20 -35.86 1.82 21.51
CA ALA A 20 -37.27 2.24 21.58
C ALA A 20 -37.53 3.44 20.63
N VAL A 21 -36.65 4.44 20.60
CA VAL A 21 -36.75 5.57 19.67
C VAL A 21 -36.63 5.09 18.23
N VAL A 22 -35.67 4.23 17.89
CA VAL A 22 -35.53 3.65 16.54
C VAL A 22 -36.80 2.88 16.16
N ARG A 23 -37.38 2.10 17.07
CA ARG A 23 -38.64 1.38 16.84
C ARG A 23 -39.82 2.34 16.65
N ALA A 24 -39.91 3.41 17.41
CA ALA A 24 -40.97 4.42 17.27
C ALA A 24 -40.89 5.14 15.92
N LEU A 25 -39.67 5.41 15.42
CA LEU A 25 -39.42 6.05 14.13
C LEU A 25 -39.72 5.14 12.93
N THR A 26 -39.38 3.85 13.03
CA THR A 26 -39.33 2.95 11.86
C THR A 26 -40.38 1.81 11.91
N GLY A 27 -40.95 1.54 13.07
CA GLY A 27 -41.78 0.37 13.31
C GLY A 27 -41.01 -0.94 13.42
N VAL A 28 -39.68 -0.93 13.29
CA VAL A 28 -38.82 -2.12 13.30
C VAL A 28 -38.21 -2.32 14.68
N ASP A 29 -38.39 -3.51 15.27
CA ASP A 29 -37.69 -3.93 16.48
C ASP A 29 -36.29 -4.42 16.10
N THR A 30 -35.25 -3.65 16.47
CA THR A 30 -33.85 -3.94 16.14
C THR A 30 -33.22 -5.00 17.04
N ASP A 31 -33.81 -5.32 18.20
CA ASP A 31 -33.40 -6.40 19.09
C ASP A 31 -33.86 -7.76 18.56
N ARG A 32 -32.93 -8.54 18.01
CA ARG A 32 -33.23 -9.82 17.33
C ARG A 32 -32.89 -11.04 18.16
N LEU A 33 -31.93 -10.94 19.09
CA LEU A 33 -31.51 -12.04 19.93
C LEU A 33 -32.48 -12.28 21.06
N LYS A 34 -32.72 -13.54 21.38
CA LYS A 34 -33.55 -13.89 22.54
C LYS A 34 -33.01 -13.33 23.87
N GLU A 35 -31.67 -13.22 23.96
CA GLU A 35 -30.98 -12.63 25.10
C GLU A 35 -31.20 -11.12 25.20
N GLU A 36 -31.23 -10.40 24.08
CA GLU A 36 -31.54 -8.98 24.03
C GLU A 36 -32.96 -8.73 24.58
N LYS A 37 -33.94 -9.48 24.07
CA LYS A 37 -35.33 -9.37 24.51
C LYS A 37 -35.54 -9.78 25.96
N ALA A 38 -34.78 -10.77 26.46
CA ALA A 38 -34.88 -11.22 27.82
C ALA A 38 -34.24 -10.28 28.85
N ARG A 39 -33.19 -9.58 28.45
CA ARG A 39 -32.41 -8.66 29.29
C ARG A 39 -32.75 -7.19 29.09
N GLY A 40 -33.49 -6.85 28.03
CA GLY A 40 -33.79 -5.47 27.64
C GLY A 40 -32.58 -4.65 27.16
N ILE A 41 -31.49 -5.32 26.77
CA ILE A 41 -30.25 -4.65 26.33
C ILE A 41 -29.84 -5.11 24.94
N THR A 42 -29.50 -4.18 24.09
CA THR A 42 -28.94 -4.46 22.76
C THR A 42 -27.50 -4.94 22.88
N ILE A 43 -27.19 -6.09 22.29
CA ILE A 43 -25.86 -6.74 22.32
C ILE A 43 -25.15 -6.60 20.98
N GLU A 44 -25.88 -6.78 19.87
CA GLU A 44 -25.39 -6.65 18.51
C GLU A 44 -25.93 -5.38 17.84
N LEU A 45 -25.30 -5.00 16.73
CA LEU A 45 -25.79 -3.90 15.91
C LEU A 45 -27.20 -4.19 15.39
N GLY A 46 -28.13 -3.29 15.67
CA GLY A 46 -29.45 -3.26 15.07
C GLY A 46 -29.46 -2.45 13.77
N PHE A 47 -30.31 -2.78 12.84
CA PHE A 47 -30.42 -2.06 11.57
C PHE A 47 -31.88 -1.87 11.20
N ALA A 48 -32.22 -0.62 10.88
CA ALA A 48 -33.53 -0.22 10.39
C ALA A 48 -33.37 0.81 9.25
N SER A 49 -34.43 1.13 8.57
CA SER A 49 -34.47 2.19 7.57
C SER A 49 -35.70 3.06 7.77
N LEU A 50 -35.53 4.36 7.55
CA LEU A 50 -36.58 5.36 7.59
C LEU A 50 -36.74 5.95 6.19
N GLN A 51 -37.99 5.96 5.69
CA GLN A 51 -38.29 6.47 4.35
C GLN A 51 -39.19 7.72 4.45
N ALA A 52 -38.89 8.74 3.65
CA ALA A 52 -39.74 9.85 3.36
C ALA A 52 -39.56 10.27 1.90
N GLU A 53 -40.66 10.35 1.14
CA GLU A 53 -40.69 10.71 -0.29
C GLU A 53 -39.63 9.93 -1.10
N GLU A 54 -38.58 10.60 -1.57
CA GLU A 54 -37.51 10.02 -2.37
C GLU A 54 -36.23 9.68 -1.55
N THR A 55 -36.19 10.00 -0.24
CA THR A 55 -35.02 9.82 0.62
C THR A 55 -35.20 8.63 1.54
N THR A 56 -34.21 7.72 1.54
CA THR A 56 -34.11 6.64 2.51
C THR A 56 -32.90 6.89 3.42
N VAL A 57 -33.12 6.85 4.73
CA VAL A 57 -32.09 6.96 5.76
C VAL A 57 -31.85 5.59 6.39
N GLY A 58 -30.63 5.07 6.30
CA GLY A 58 -30.22 3.89 7.05
C GLY A 58 -30.02 4.23 8.51
N ILE A 59 -30.55 3.44 9.44
CA ILE A 59 -30.35 3.62 10.87
C ILE A 59 -29.55 2.45 11.42
N VAL A 60 -28.45 2.77 12.09
CA VAL A 60 -27.62 1.80 12.83
C VAL A 60 -27.87 2.00 14.31
N ASP A 61 -28.56 1.04 14.93
CA ASP A 61 -28.79 1.04 16.36
C ASP A 61 -27.63 0.35 17.07
N VAL A 62 -26.88 1.12 17.87
CA VAL A 62 -25.66 0.62 18.53
C VAL A 62 -25.92 0.25 19.99
N PRO A 63 -25.28 -0.84 20.47
CA PRO A 63 -25.36 -1.24 21.88
C PRO A 63 -24.89 -0.12 22.82
N GLY A 64 -25.62 0.09 23.92
CA GLY A 64 -25.31 1.14 24.90
C GLY A 64 -24.26 0.75 25.93
N HIS A 65 -23.98 -0.53 26.11
CA HIS A 65 -23.10 -1.01 27.18
C HIS A 65 -21.62 -0.92 26.81
N GLU A 66 -20.77 -0.47 27.72
CA GLU A 66 -19.30 -0.31 27.55
C GLU A 66 -18.59 -1.55 26.98
N ARG A 67 -19.07 -2.77 27.29
CA ARG A 67 -18.53 -4.04 26.75
C ARG A 67 -18.72 -4.17 25.24
N PHE A 68 -19.59 -3.36 24.64
CA PHE A 68 -19.96 -3.43 23.24
C PHE A 68 -19.38 -2.27 22.40
N ILE A 69 -18.42 -1.49 22.94
CA ILE A 69 -17.74 -0.42 22.20
C ILE A 69 -17.17 -0.91 20.85
N ARG A 70 -16.72 -2.18 20.81
CA ARG A 70 -16.29 -2.80 19.54
C ARG A 70 -17.43 -2.90 18.52
N ALA A 71 -18.65 -3.19 18.97
CA ALA A 71 -19.81 -3.21 18.07
C ALA A 71 -20.17 -1.78 17.64
N MET A 72 -20.12 -0.85 18.59
CA MET A 72 -20.31 0.58 18.30
C MET A 72 -19.30 1.11 17.28
N THR A 73 -18.00 0.84 17.47
CA THR A 73 -16.95 1.25 16.52
C THR A 73 -17.22 0.69 15.11
N ALA A 74 -17.66 -0.58 15.04
CA ALA A 74 -18.03 -1.20 13.78
C ALA A 74 -19.26 -0.55 13.13
N GLY A 75 -20.25 -0.15 13.94
CA GLY A 75 -21.46 0.54 13.48
C GLY A 75 -21.18 1.98 13.06
N ALA A 76 -20.41 2.72 13.87
CA ALA A 76 -20.08 4.11 13.62
C ALA A 76 -19.11 4.30 12.43
N THR A 77 -18.36 3.25 12.04
CA THR A 77 -17.58 3.26 10.81
C THR A 77 -18.55 3.25 9.62
N GLY A 78 -18.70 4.38 8.97
CA GLY A 78 -19.64 4.54 7.85
C GLY A 78 -20.95 5.23 8.22
N VAL A 79 -21.07 5.76 9.42
CA VAL A 79 -22.16 6.66 9.86
C VAL A 79 -21.85 8.09 9.41
N ASP A 80 -22.86 8.81 8.94
CA ASP A 80 -22.75 10.20 8.49
C ASP A 80 -23.12 11.19 9.59
N ALA A 81 -24.05 10.82 10.45
CA ALA A 81 -24.51 11.62 11.59
C ALA A 81 -24.91 10.76 12.79
N VAL A 82 -25.00 11.37 13.96
CA VAL A 82 -25.37 10.70 15.21
C VAL A 82 -26.61 11.33 15.83
N MET A 83 -27.55 10.46 16.23
CA MET A 83 -28.62 10.78 17.16
C MET A 83 -28.16 10.34 18.56
N LEU A 84 -27.81 11.32 19.41
CA LEU A 84 -27.46 11.06 20.81
C LEU A 84 -28.72 11.00 21.65
N VAL A 85 -29.07 9.82 22.15
CA VAL A 85 -30.27 9.61 22.97
C VAL A 85 -29.92 9.77 24.45
N VAL A 86 -30.58 10.70 25.11
CA VAL A 86 -30.45 10.98 26.54
C VAL A 86 -31.83 10.85 27.18
N ALA A 87 -31.93 10.16 28.31
CA ALA A 87 -33.18 10.03 29.05
C ALA A 87 -33.38 11.26 29.94
N ALA A 88 -34.56 11.86 29.91
CA ALA A 88 -34.88 13.09 30.65
C ALA A 88 -34.93 12.87 32.17
N ASP A 89 -35.22 11.65 32.61
CA ASP A 89 -35.26 11.25 34.04
C ASP A 89 -33.88 11.04 34.65
N GLU A 90 -32.84 10.75 33.83
CA GLU A 90 -31.48 10.40 34.29
C GLU A 90 -30.42 11.44 33.91
N GLY A 91 -30.62 12.20 32.82
CA GLY A 91 -29.63 13.16 32.31
C GLY A 91 -28.42 12.50 31.65
N VAL A 92 -27.28 13.20 31.64
CA VAL A 92 -26.05 12.73 30.99
C VAL A 92 -25.29 11.75 31.87
N MET A 93 -25.11 10.54 31.37
CA MET A 93 -24.47 9.43 32.06
C MET A 93 -23.02 9.19 31.53
N PRO A 94 -22.13 8.51 32.27
CA PRO A 94 -20.75 8.25 31.86
C PRO A 94 -20.59 7.62 30.47
N GLN A 95 -21.44 6.64 30.14
CA GLN A 95 -21.41 6.00 28.81
C GLN A 95 -21.80 6.95 27.68
N THR A 96 -22.66 7.95 27.95
CA THR A 96 -23.00 9.00 26.98
C THR A 96 -21.76 9.76 26.55
N ARG A 97 -20.89 10.09 27.52
CA ARG A 97 -19.60 10.78 27.25
C ARG A 97 -18.62 9.90 26.49
N GLU A 98 -18.51 8.61 26.84
CA GLU A 98 -17.66 7.67 26.08
C GLU A 98 -18.13 7.51 24.64
N HIS A 99 -19.46 7.35 24.42
CA HIS A 99 -20.03 7.25 23.07
C HIS A 99 -19.77 8.51 22.25
N LEU A 100 -19.91 9.69 22.84
CA LEU A 100 -19.63 10.95 22.19
C LEU A 100 -18.17 11.07 21.77
N ALA A 101 -17.24 10.67 22.66
CA ALA A 101 -15.83 10.64 22.34
C ALA A 101 -15.49 9.65 21.21
N VAL A 102 -16.06 8.44 21.25
CA VAL A 102 -15.86 7.45 20.17
C VAL A 102 -16.37 7.98 18.83
N CYS A 103 -17.55 8.62 18.79
CA CYS A 103 -18.06 9.27 17.57
C CYS A 103 -17.13 10.37 17.07
N SER A 104 -16.61 11.21 17.97
CA SER A 104 -15.63 12.26 17.62
C SER A 104 -14.34 11.65 17.05
N LEU A 105 -13.77 10.64 17.67
CA LEU A 105 -12.56 9.94 17.21
C LEU A 105 -12.79 9.26 15.84
N LEU A 106 -13.99 8.75 15.59
CA LEU A 106 -14.37 8.16 14.31
C LEU A 106 -14.74 9.21 13.25
N GLY A 107 -14.74 10.49 13.61
CA GLY A 107 -14.87 11.61 12.68
C GLY A 107 -16.28 11.95 12.29
N VAL A 108 -17.26 11.59 13.08
CA VAL A 108 -18.62 12.11 12.93
C VAL A 108 -18.60 13.63 13.15
N GLN A 109 -19.22 14.38 12.23
CA GLN A 109 -19.16 15.85 12.24
C GLN A 109 -20.48 16.51 12.61
N VAL A 110 -21.60 15.79 12.46
CA VAL A 110 -22.93 16.35 12.65
C VAL A 110 -23.84 15.38 13.40
N GLY A 111 -24.86 15.92 14.04
CA GLY A 111 -25.86 15.14 14.75
C GLY A 111 -26.81 16.03 15.53
N PHE A 112 -27.66 15.42 16.32
CA PHE A 112 -28.57 16.09 17.25
C PHE A 112 -28.77 15.23 18.50
N VAL A 113 -29.40 15.81 19.53
CA VAL A 113 -29.78 15.10 20.75
C VAL A 113 -31.28 14.83 20.76
N ALA A 114 -31.65 13.56 20.97
CA ALA A 114 -33.02 13.15 21.29
C ALA A 114 -33.15 13.02 22.81
N LEU A 115 -33.82 13.97 23.46
CA LEU A 115 -34.13 13.93 24.88
C LEU A 115 -35.39 13.08 25.05
N ASN A 116 -35.17 11.80 25.34
CA ASN A 116 -36.22 10.79 25.41
C ASN A 116 -36.81 10.64 26.83
N LYS A 117 -37.90 9.93 26.96
CA LYS A 117 -38.63 9.68 28.20
C LYS A 117 -39.19 10.97 28.87
N VAL A 118 -39.55 11.98 28.11
CA VAL A 118 -40.14 13.21 28.67
C VAL A 118 -41.46 12.95 29.37
N ASP A 119 -42.15 11.85 29.05
CA ASP A 119 -43.36 11.38 29.69
C ASP A 119 -43.18 10.95 31.17
N LEU A 120 -41.95 10.74 31.62
CA LEU A 120 -41.62 10.42 33.01
C LEU A 120 -41.33 11.63 33.88
N VAL A 121 -41.29 12.84 33.28
CA VAL A 121 -40.96 14.08 33.95
C VAL A 121 -42.11 15.06 33.81
N GLU A 122 -42.73 15.40 34.92
CA GLU A 122 -43.89 16.34 34.97
C GLU A 122 -43.45 17.80 35.14
N ASP A 123 -42.19 18.03 35.54
CA ASP A 123 -41.66 19.36 35.85
C ASP A 123 -40.86 19.93 34.67
N ASP A 124 -41.36 21.00 34.07
CA ASP A 124 -40.70 21.70 32.96
C ASP A 124 -39.34 22.33 33.40
N GLU A 125 -39.20 22.80 34.66
CA GLU A 125 -37.93 23.34 35.16
C GLU A 125 -36.84 22.26 35.20
N TRP A 126 -37.21 20.98 35.51
CA TRP A 126 -36.31 19.85 35.44
C TRP A 126 -35.87 19.57 34.00
N LEU A 127 -36.77 19.61 33.03
CA LEU A 127 -36.46 19.40 31.63
C LEU A 127 -35.49 20.47 31.12
N GLU A 128 -35.67 21.74 31.48
CA GLU A 128 -34.76 22.84 31.15
C GLU A 128 -33.36 22.61 31.77
N LEU A 129 -33.31 22.13 33.02
CA LEU A 129 -32.04 21.80 33.69
C LEU A 129 -31.29 20.68 32.98
N VAL A 130 -31.99 19.62 32.58
CA VAL A 130 -31.39 18.50 31.85
C VAL A 130 -30.90 18.94 30.45
N GLU A 131 -31.66 19.79 29.75
CA GLU A 131 -31.22 20.37 28.47
C GLU A 131 -29.94 21.19 28.65
N ALA A 132 -29.84 21.99 29.73
CA ALA A 132 -28.64 22.74 30.04
C ALA A 132 -27.43 21.84 30.36
N ASP A 133 -27.63 20.73 31.10
CA ASP A 133 -26.60 19.72 31.37
C ASP A 133 -26.14 19.03 30.07
N VAL A 134 -27.08 18.65 29.20
CA VAL A 134 -26.77 18.09 27.88
C VAL A 134 -25.98 19.10 27.05
N ALA A 135 -26.41 20.36 26.96
CA ALA A 135 -25.72 21.40 26.21
C ALA A 135 -24.29 21.62 26.70
N SER A 136 -24.09 21.64 28.01
CA SER A 136 -22.76 21.71 28.64
C SER A 136 -21.90 20.49 28.35
N SER A 137 -22.49 19.30 28.36
CA SER A 137 -21.76 18.04 28.14
C SER A 137 -21.30 17.84 26.69
N VAL A 138 -21.96 18.48 25.73
CA VAL A 138 -21.59 18.43 24.30
C VAL A 138 -20.71 19.62 23.89
N GLU A 139 -20.43 20.56 24.79
CA GLU A 139 -19.55 21.71 24.52
C GLU A 139 -18.13 21.26 24.14
N GLY A 140 -17.55 21.88 23.12
CA GLY A 140 -16.25 21.48 22.58
C GLY A 140 -16.27 20.19 21.76
N THR A 141 -17.45 19.59 21.51
CA THR A 141 -17.61 18.43 20.64
C THR A 141 -18.27 18.81 19.31
N PHE A 142 -18.40 17.84 18.38
CA PHE A 142 -19.11 18.04 17.11
C PHE A 142 -20.64 18.26 17.28
N LEU A 143 -21.19 18.03 18.46
CA LEU A 143 -22.60 18.31 18.79
C LEU A 143 -22.80 19.68 19.48
N GLN A 144 -21.75 20.50 19.63
CA GLN A 144 -21.90 21.82 20.22
C GLN A 144 -22.92 22.66 19.43
N GLY A 145 -23.96 23.14 20.13
CA GLY A 145 -25.01 23.95 19.55
C GLY A 145 -25.98 23.19 18.64
N CYS A 146 -25.97 21.86 18.66
CA CYS A 146 -26.94 21.06 17.91
C CYS A 146 -28.34 21.17 18.51
N PRO A 147 -29.39 20.85 17.73
CA PRO A 147 -30.76 20.77 18.24
C PRO A 147 -30.90 19.71 19.34
N ILE A 148 -31.64 20.05 20.41
CA ILE A 148 -32.10 19.09 21.43
C ILE A 148 -33.61 18.92 21.18
N VAL A 149 -34.03 17.70 20.84
CA VAL A 149 -35.43 17.39 20.49
C VAL A 149 -36.05 16.55 21.59
N ARG A 150 -37.03 17.10 22.31
CA ARG A 150 -37.81 16.39 23.31
C ARG A 150 -38.69 15.32 22.66
N CYS A 151 -38.70 14.09 23.21
CA CYS A 151 -39.53 13.01 22.69
C CYS A 151 -39.85 11.96 23.79
N SER A 152 -40.86 11.18 23.52
CA SER A 152 -41.15 9.94 24.23
C SER A 152 -41.41 8.82 23.22
N ALA A 153 -40.55 7.82 23.25
CA ALA A 153 -40.72 6.63 22.42
C ALA A 153 -41.93 5.78 22.84
N THR A 154 -42.42 5.98 24.08
CA THR A 154 -43.56 5.24 24.66
C THR A 154 -44.90 5.87 24.25
N THR A 155 -45.01 7.18 24.39
CA THR A 155 -46.27 7.90 24.07
C THR A 155 -46.37 8.32 22.60
N GLY A 156 -45.21 8.40 21.91
CA GLY A 156 -45.12 8.93 20.55
C GLY A 156 -44.94 10.46 20.46
N GLU A 157 -44.92 11.15 21.61
CA GLU A 157 -44.68 12.59 21.68
C GLU A 157 -43.31 12.95 21.09
N GLY A 158 -43.27 14.01 20.26
CA GLY A 158 -42.04 14.52 19.67
C GLY A 158 -41.35 13.61 18.62
N ILE A 159 -41.86 12.41 18.34
CA ILE A 159 -41.24 11.48 17.36
C ILE A 159 -41.24 12.08 15.95
N ASP A 160 -42.28 12.82 15.56
CA ASP A 160 -42.32 13.53 14.26
C ASP A 160 -41.26 14.64 14.18
N ALA A 161 -40.98 15.34 15.30
CA ALA A 161 -39.90 16.33 15.36
C ALA A 161 -38.51 15.66 15.23
N VAL A 162 -38.30 14.51 15.89
CA VAL A 162 -37.08 13.69 15.71
C VAL A 162 -36.95 13.27 14.25
N LYS A 163 -38.01 12.83 13.61
CA LYS A 163 -38.04 12.47 12.19
C LYS A 163 -37.67 13.63 11.28
N SER A 164 -38.20 14.83 11.54
CA SER A 164 -37.83 16.04 10.77
C SER A 164 -36.36 16.37 10.94
N ALA A 165 -35.80 16.34 12.17
CA ALA A 165 -34.40 16.58 12.42
C ALA A 165 -33.48 15.60 11.67
N ILE A 166 -33.87 14.33 11.54
CA ILE A 166 -33.13 13.32 10.75
C ILE A 166 -33.07 13.72 9.27
N PHE A 167 -34.20 14.12 8.67
CA PHE A 167 -34.23 14.48 7.25
C PHE A 167 -33.54 15.83 6.97
N ASP A 168 -33.61 16.79 7.88
CA ASP A 168 -32.85 18.05 7.81
C ASP A 168 -31.34 17.79 7.79
N LEU A 169 -30.85 16.88 8.65
CA LEU A 169 -29.47 16.44 8.61
C LEU A 169 -29.12 15.72 7.30
N ALA A 170 -29.96 14.81 6.85
CA ALA A 170 -29.73 14.09 5.61
C ALA A 170 -29.64 15.01 4.38
N ALA A 171 -30.37 16.14 4.39
CA ALA A 171 -30.29 17.16 3.36
C ALA A 171 -29.00 17.99 3.42
N SER A 172 -28.37 18.11 4.61
CA SER A 172 -27.18 18.95 4.85
C SER A 172 -25.87 18.24 4.58
N VAL A 173 -25.84 16.90 4.62
CA VAL A 173 -24.61 16.10 4.46
C VAL A 173 -24.36 15.82 2.97
N PRO A 174 -23.16 16.12 2.43
CA PRO A 174 -22.84 15.83 1.04
C PRO A 174 -22.76 14.33 0.78
N ASP A 175 -23.12 13.94 -0.45
CA ASP A 175 -23.06 12.56 -0.93
C ASP A 175 -21.65 11.98 -0.75
N ARG A 176 -21.54 10.75 -0.24
CA ARG A 176 -20.29 10.00 -0.26
C ARG A 176 -19.87 9.75 -1.70
N GLN A 177 -18.61 10.07 -2.00
CA GLN A 177 -18.07 9.74 -3.31
C GLN A 177 -18.02 8.21 -3.46
N SER A 178 -18.72 7.69 -4.47
CA SER A 178 -18.69 6.26 -4.84
C SER A 178 -17.36 5.83 -5.46
N GLY A 179 -16.42 6.76 -5.63
CA GLY A 179 -15.05 6.49 -6.05
C GLY A 179 -14.23 5.83 -4.93
N GLY A 180 -13.26 5.02 -5.29
CA GLY A 180 -12.35 4.40 -4.33
C GLY A 180 -12.18 2.91 -4.53
N LEU A 181 -11.26 2.34 -3.76
CA LEU A 181 -11.03 0.90 -3.73
C LEU A 181 -12.16 0.22 -2.96
N VAL A 182 -12.64 -0.92 -3.47
CA VAL A 182 -13.75 -1.65 -2.84
C VAL A 182 -13.38 -2.09 -1.44
N ARG A 183 -14.18 -1.67 -0.44
CA ARG A 183 -14.02 -2.11 0.95
C ARG A 183 -15.38 -2.33 1.63
N LEU A 184 -15.65 -3.58 1.99
CA LEU A 184 -16.81 -3.98 2.77
C LEU A 184 -16.34 -4.72 4.03
N PRO A 185 -16.18 -4.03 5.18
CA PRO A 185 -15.90 -4.67 6.47
C PRO A 185 -17.04 -5.61 6.86
N MET A 186 -16.73 -6.89 7.08
CA MET A 186 -17.73 -7.89 7.41
C MET A 186 -18.15 -7.78 8.88
N ASP A 187 -19.43 -7.56 9.14
CA ASP A 187 -20.02 -7.58 10.47
C ASP A 187 -20.70 -8.92 10.79
N ARG A 188 -21.25 -9.60 9.78
CA ARG A 188 -21.88 -10.93 9.93
C ARG A 188 -21.55 -11.83 8.76
N VAL A 189 -21.49 -13.15 9.05
CA VAL A 189 -21.35 -14.22 8.06
C VAL A 189 -22.38 -15.30 8.39
N PHE A 190 -23.17 -15.71 7.42
CA PHE A 190 -24.17 -16.76 7.60
C PHE A 190 -24.42 -17.53 6.31
N THR A 191 -25.03 -18.70 6.42
CA THR A 191 -25.43 -19.51 5.27
C THR A 191 -26.94 -19.35 5.04
N MET A 192 -27.31 -19.06 3.81
CA MET A 192 -28.72 -19.12 3.37
C MET A 192 -28.98 -20.41 2.58
N HIS A 193 -30.01 -21.12 2.97
CA HIS A 193 -30.38 -22.37 2.29
C HIS A 193 -30.63 -22.11 0.79
N GLY A 194 -29.94 -22.83 -0.08
CA GLY A 194 -30.01 -22.67 -1.54
C GLY A 194 -29.14 -21.54 -2.12
N PHE A 195 -28.66 -20.59 -1.32
CA PHE A 195 -27.85 -19.47 -1.78
C PHE A 195 -26.35 -19.58 -1.43
N GLY A 196 -26.00 -20.35 -0.38
CA GLY A 196 -24.62 -20.50 0.07
C GLY A 196 -24.21 -19.43 1.10
N THR A 197 -22.92 -19.06 1.10
CA THR A 197 -22.35 -18.14 2.08
C THR A 197 -22.69 -16.69 1.74
N VAL A 198 -23.29 -16.00 2.71
CA VAL A 198 -23.64 -14.58 2.63
C VAL A 198 -22.86 -13.81 3.70
N VAL A 199 -22.23 -12.73 3.30
CA VAL A 199 -21.58 -11.77 4.19
C VAL A 199 -22.33 -10.45 4.18
N THR A 200 -22.40 -9.78 5.32
CA THR A 200 -22.99 -8.44 5.42
C THR A 200 -22.00 -7.45 5.99
N GLY A 201 -22.19 -6.19 5.61
CA GLY A 201 -21.41 -5.06 6.10
C GLY A 201 -21.90 -3.75 5.48
N THR A 202 -21.38 -2.63 5.95
CA THR A 202 -21.53 -1.35 5.27
C THR A 202 -20.41 -1.21 4.23
N LEU A 203 -20.75 -1.04 2.96
CA LEU A 203 -19.77 -0.77 1.91
C LEU A 203 -19.22 0.64 2.11
N ILE A 204 -18.01 0.75 2.63
CA ILE A 204 -17.42 2.05 3.02
C ILE A 204 -16.74 2.76 1.85
N ALA A 205 -16.35 2.03 0.79
CA ALA A 205 -15.74 2.59 -0.42
C ALA A 205 -15.97 1.70 -1.63
N GLY A 206 -15.96 2.31 -2.81
CA GLY A 206 -16.04 1.63 -4.11
C GLY A 206 -17.44 1.19 -4.50
N VAL A 207 -17.49 0.32 -5.50
CA VAL A 207 -18.72 -0.27 -6.06
C VAL A 207 -18.52 -1.78 -6.20
N VAL A 208 -19.46 -2.56 -5.67
CA VAL A 208 -19.52 -4.02 -5.84
C VAL A 208 -20.58 -4.35 -6.87
N SER A 209 -20.23 -5.18 -7.85
CA SER A 209 -21.12 -5.61 -8.93
C SER A 209 -21.27 -7.13 -8.97
N LEU A 210 -22.39 -7.60 -9.54
CA LEU A 210 -22.55 -9.03 -9.83
C LEU A 210 -21.40 -9.54 -10.70
N GLY A 211 -20.85 -10.70 -10.32
CA GLY A 211 -19.73 -11.31 -11.04
C GLY A 211 -18.34 -10.80 -10.65
N ASP A 212 -18.23 -9.81 -9.77
CA ASP A 212 -16.94 -9.35 -9.25
C ASP A 212 -16.18 -10.50 -8.53
N ASP A 213 -14.86 -10.54 -8.70
CA ASP A 213 -13.97 -11.41 -7.95
C ASP A 213 -13.45 -10.65 -6.72
N LEU A 214 -13.94 -11.03 -5.54
CA LEU A 214 -13.57 -10.42 -4.27
C LEU A 214 -12.75 -11.39 -3.42
N VAL A 215 -11.96 -10.85 -2.52
CA VAL A 215 -11.22 -11.61 -1.52
C VAL A 215 -11.50 -11.10 -0.12
N ALA A 216 -11.62 -12.02 0.84
CA ALA A 216 -11.70 -11.72 2.26
C ALA A 216 -10.28 -11.50 2.81
N SER A 217 -9.90 -10.23 2.92
CA SER A 217 -8.58 -9.81 3.40
C SER A 217 -8.58 -9.68 4.93
N PRO A 218 -7.48 -10.05 5.64
CA PRO A 218 -6.14 -10.36 5.13
C PRO A 218 -5.89 -11.85 4.82
N LEU A 219 -6.89 -12.73 4.84
CA LEU A 219 -6.72 -14.17 4.65
C LEU A 219 -6.62 -14.58 3.17
N ASP A 220 -6.90 -13.65 2.24
CA ASP A 220 -6.91 -13.87 0.78
C ASP A 220 -7.87 -14.99 0.30
N ILE A 221 -8.99 -15.15 1.02
CA ILE A 221 -10.01 -16.16 0.69
C ILE A 221 -10.90 -15.60 -0.42
N GLY A 222 -10.73 -16.11 -1.63
CA GLY A 222 -11.41 -15.65 -2.83
C GLY A 222 -12.85 -16.12 -2.95
N GLY A 223 -13.74 -15.27 -3.47
CA GLY A 223 -15.11 -15.60 -3.80
C GLY A 223 -15.65 -14.75 -4.96
N LYS A 224 -16.52 -15.36 -5.78
CA LYS A 224 -17.21 -14.65 -6.85
C LYS A 224 -18.59 -14.19 -6.39
N VAL A 225 -18.92 -12.92 -6.63
CA VAL A 225 -20.21 -12.34 -6.27
C VAL A 225 -21.32 -12.96 -7.12
N ARG A 226 -22.29 -13.62 -6.47
CA ARG A 226 -23.46 -14.25 -7.11
C ARG A 226 -24.75 -13.45 -6.94
N GLY A 227 -24.84 -12.68 -5.87
CA GLY A 227 -26.00 -11.86 -5.56
C GLY A 227 -25.65 -10.75 -4.62
N ILE A 228 -26.36 -9.65 -4.75
CA ILE A 228 -26.17 -8.46 -3.91
C ILE A 228 -27.55 -8.03 -3.45
N GLN A 229 -27.70 -7.72 -2.16
CA GLN A 229 -28.90 -7.10 -1.62
C GLN A 229 -28.54 -5.83 -0.86
N VAL A 230 -29.31 -4.80 -1.08
CA VAL A 230 -29.25 -3.53 -0.35
C VAL A 230 -30.64 -3.33 0.29
N HIS A 231 -30.68 -3.22 1.62
CA HIS A 231 -31.95 -3.13 2.40
C HIS A 231 -32.96 -4.23 2.10
N GLY A 232 -32.47 -5.46 1.82
CA GLY A 232 -33.34 -6.61 1.53
C GLY A 232 -33.84 -6.68 0.07
N VAL A 233 -33.48 -5.71 -0.77
CA VAL A 233 -33.82 -5.68 -2.20
C VAL A 233 -32.62 -6.18 -3.01
N GLU A 234 -32.87 -7.09 -3.95
CA GLU A 234 -31.84 -7.55 -4.89
C GLU A 234 -31.47 -6.45 -5.88
N VAL A 235 -30.15 -6.27 -6.09
CA VAL A 235 -29.59 -5.27 -6.99
C VAL A 235 -28.40 -5.84 -7.76
N ASP A 236 -28.12 -5.28 -8.94
CA ASP A 236 -26.93 -5.67 -9.72
C ASP A 236 -25.65 -5.02 -9.21
N GLN A 237 -25.77 -3.89 -8.51
CA GLN A 237 -24.64 -3.13 -7.96
C GLN A 237 -25.00 -2.54 -6.60
N ALA A 238 -24.01 -2.55 -5.68
CA ALA A 238 -24.05 -1.76 -4.45
C ALA A 238 -22.93 -0.72 -4.47
N ARG A 239 -23.21 0.47 -3.92
CA ARG A 239 -22.28 1.60 -3.84
C ARG A 239 -21.91 1.90 -2.39
N ALA A 240 -20.80 2.64 -2.20
CA ALA A 240 -20.39 3.12 -0.89
C ALA A 240 -21.54 3.88 -0.18
N GLY A 241 -21.63 3.71 1.16
CA GLY A 241 -22.72 4.24 1.99
C GLY A 241 -23.84 3.24 2.27
N HIS A 242 -23.96 2.17 1.49
CA HIS A 242 -25.06 1.22 1.65
C HIS A 242 -24.69 0.04 2.55
N ARG A 243 -25.65 -0.35 3.41
CA ARG A 243 -25.59 -1.67 4.04
C ARG A 243 -25.88 -2.74 3.01
N THR A 244 -24.91 -3.58 2.79
CA THR A 244 -24.91 -4.53 1.67
C THR A 244 -24.76 -5.95 2.17
N ALA A 245 -25.58 -6.87 1.65
CA ALA A 245 -25.38 -8.30 1.74
C ALA A 245 -24.82 -8.83 0.41
N VAL A 246 -23.73 -9.56 0.48
CA VAL A 246 -23.06 -10.13 -0.69
C VAL A 246 -23.05 -11.64 -0.58
N ASN A 247 -23.63 -12.31 -1.55
CA ASN A 247 -23.58 -13.75 -1.70
C ASN A 247 -22.32 -14.13 -2.47
N LEU A 248 -21.47 -14.96 -1.85
CA LEU A 248 -20.19 -15.39 -2.41
C LEU A 248 -20.23 -16.86 -2.83
N LYS A 249 -19.79 -17.13 -4.04
CA LYS A 249 -19.47 -18.48 -4.53
C LYS A 249 -18.01 -18.78 -4.22
N GLY A 250 -17.74 -19.87 -3.55
CA GLY A 250 -16.38 -20.38 -3.31
C GLY A 250 -16.15 -20.66 -1.83
N PRO A 251 -16.09 -19.64 -0.95
CA PRO A 251 -15.77 -19.87 0.45
C PRO A 251 -16.95 -20.51 1.22
N ASP A 252 -16.62 -21.40 2.15
CA ASP A 252 -17.58 -21.88 3.14
C ASP A 252 -17.75 -20.83 4.26
N ARG A 253 -18.86 -20.95 5.01
CA ARG A 253 -19.17 -20.02 6.09
C ARG A 253 -18.07 -20.01 7.16
N ASP A 254 -17.46 -21.14 7.44
CA ASP A 254 -16.44 -21.30 8.49
C ASP A 254 -15.05 -20.77 8.08
N ASP A 255 -14.85 -20.52 6.79
CA ASP A 255 -13.65 -19.84 6.27
C ASP A 255 -13.68 -18.33 6.56
N LEU A 256 -14.86 -17.76 6.77
CA LEU A 256 -15.09 -16.34 6.91
C LEU A 256 -15.51 -15.98 8.34
N ALA A 257 -15.08 -14.81 8.78
CA ALA A 257 -15.41 -14.32 10.12
C ALA A 257 -15.61 -12.80 10.13
N ARG A 258 -16.33 -12.31 11.16
CA ARG A 258 -16.37 -10.88 11.47
C ARG A 258 -14.95 -10.33 11.63
N GLY A 259 -14.72 -9.14 11.06
CA GLY A 259 -13.43 -8.46 11.09
C GLY A 259 -12.57 -8.68 9.86
N LEU A 260 -12.94 -9.55 8.93
CA LEU A 260 -12.40 -9.57 7.58
C LEU A 260 -13.02 -8.44 6.75
N VAL A 261 -12.33 -8.03 5.70
CA VAL A 261 -12.80 -7.00 4.78
C VAL A 261 -12.85 -7.59 3.37
N LEU A 262 -14.01 -7.51 2.70
CA LEU A 262 -14.07 -7.82 1.27
C LEU A 262 -13.45 -6.68 0.48
N VAL A 263 -12.48 -7.03 -0.35
CA VAL A 263 -11.78 -6.14 -1.28
C VAL A 263 -11.67 -6.81 -2.64
N ARG A 264 -11.40 -6.05 -3.70
CA ARG A 264 -11.03 -6.67 -4.99
C ARG A 264 -9.64 -7.28 -4.90
N LYS A 265 -9.47 -8.41 -5.55
CA LYS A 265 -8.21 -9.13 -5.56
C LYS A 265 -7.07 -8.25 -6.08
N GLY A 266 -6.02 -8.09 -5.27
CA GLY A 266 -4.81 -7.35 -5.63
C GLY A 266 -4.93 -5.82 -5.59
N GLU A 267 -6.08 -5.24 -5.14
CA GLU A 267 -6.24 -3.79 -5.05
C GLU A 267 -5.70 -3.20 -3.74
N ILE A 268 -5.75 -3.94 -2.63
CA ILE A 268 -5.32 -3.46 -1.31
C ILE A 268 -4.42 -4.49 -0.64
N THR A 269 -3.27 -4.04 -0.21
CA THR A 269 -2.31 -4.85 0.54
C THR A 269 -2.52 -4.67 2.05
N PRO A 270 -2.80 -5.74 2.82
CA PRO A 270 -2.92 -5.63 4.27
C PRO A 270 -1.62 -5.20 4.92
N THR A 271 -1.69 -4.31 5.91
CA THR A 271 -0.51 -3.79 6.61
C THR A 271 -0.44 -4.23 8.07
N ARG A 272 0.78 -4.44 8.57
CA ARG A 272 1.07 -4.59 10.01
C ARG A 272 1.58 -3.31 10.65
N ARG A 273 1.65 -2.23 9.88
CA ARG A 273 2.18 -0.97 10.38
C ARG A 273 1.52 0.19 9.68
N PHE A 274 1.22 1.22 10.46
CA PHE A 274 0.73 2.47 9.93
C PHE A 274 1.23 3.65 10.75
N ASP A 275 1.31 4.82 10.14
CA ASP A 275 1.52 6.08 10.84
C ASP A 275 0.18 6.81 10.96
N ALA A 276 -0.03 7.41 12.11
CA ALA A 276 -1.29 8.09 12.42
C ALA A 276 -1.07 9.32 13.30
N GLN A 277 -2.00 10.23 13.18
CA GLN A 277 -2.21 11.26 14.20
C GLN A 277 -3.09 10.65 15.29
N LEU A 278 -2.56 10.56 16.52
CA LEU A 278 -3.24 10.00 17.68
C LEU A 278 -3.60 11.10 18.64
N GLN A 279 -4.87 11.18 19.01
CA GLN A 279 -5.39 12.02 20.10
C GLN A 279 -5.59 11.14 21.34
N LEU A 280 -4.97 11.50 22.47
CA LEU A 280 -5.23 10.90 23.77
C LEU A 280 -6.32 11.71 24.46
N LEU A 281 -7.34 11.02 25.00
CA LEU A 281 -8.47 11.70 25.66
C LEU A 281 -8.03 12.36 26.98
N SER A 282 -8.65 13.47 27.33
CA SER A 282 -8.24 14.32 28.48
C SER A 282 -8.47 13.66 29.85
N TRP A 283 -9.34 12.66 29.94
CA TRP A 283 -9.63 11.92 31.19
C TRP A 283 -8.73 10.71 31.44
N VAL A 284 -7.73 10.48 30.57
CA VAL A 284 -6.81 9.34 30.73
C VAL A 284 -5.76 9.67 31.79
N ASP A 285 -5.67 8.85 32.84
CA ASP A 285 -4.76 9.10 33.97
C ASP A 285 -3.27 9.00 33.63
N LYS A 286 -2.92 8.24 32.59
CA LYS A 286 -1.53 7.92 32.26
C LYS A 286 -1.19 8.22 30.83
N PRO A 287 -0.03 8.87 30.58
CA PRO A 287 0.43 9.10 29.22
C PRO A 287 0.72 7.79 28.47
N ILE A 288 0.57 7.84 27.16
CA ILE A 288 1.04 6.77 26.30
C ILE A 288 2.56 6.89 26.18
N LYS A 289 3.28 5.84 26.64
CA LYS A 289 4.73 5.75 26.55
C LYS A 289 5.16 4.86 25.36
N ARG A 290 6.35 5.14 24.86
CA ARG A 290 6.96 4.37 23.77
C ARG A 290 6.94 2.88 24.04
N GLY A 291 6.38 2.12 23.11
CA GLY A 291 6.39 0.67 23.12
C GLY A 291 5.29 0.00 23.92
N GLN A 292 4.40 0.77 24.54
CA GLN A 292 3.21 0.23 25.17
C GLN A 292 2.25 -0.38 24.16
N ARG A 293 1.48 -1.36 24.58
CA ARG A 293 0.49 -2.06 23.76
C ARG A 293 -0.91 -1.67 24.18
N TYR A 294 -1.77 -1.54 23.19
CA TYR A 294 -3.19 -1.22 23.35
C TYR A 294 -4.02 -2.02 22.36
N ILE A 295 -5.32 -2.08 22.59
CA ILE A 295 -6.27 -2.64 21.64
C ILE A 295 -6.57 -1.55 20.60
N VAL A 296 -6.38 -1.87 19.33
CA VAL A 296 -6.72 -1.03 18.17
C VAL A 296 -8.01 -1.55 17.57
N LEU A 297 -9.04 -0.73 17.54
CA LEU A 297 -10.31 -1.00 16.87
C LEU A 297 -10.36 -0.22 15.57
N GLN A 298 -10.66 -0.91 14.45
CA GLN A 298 -10.85 -0.28 13.14
C GLN A 298 -11.95 -1.03 12.38
N GLY A 299 -13.03 -0.32 12.02
CA GLY A 299 -14.20 -0.96 11.45
C GLY A 299 -14.68 -2.12 12.31
N THR A 300 -14.88 -3.28 11.70
CA THR A 300 -15.31 -4.50 12.39
C THR A 300 -14.15 -5.28 13.05
N THR A 301 -12.91 -4.80 12.90
CA THR A 301 -11.68 -5.52 13.28
C THR A 301 -11.09 -5.02 14.59
N GLN A 302 -10.44 -5.93 15.31
CA GLN A 302 -9.68 -5.65 16.53
C GLN A 302 -8.28 -6.28 16.38
N ALA A 303 -7.24 -5.55 16.76
CA ALA A 303 -5.85 -6.03 16.83
C ALA A 303 -5.14 -5.45 18.05
N GLN A 304 -4.00 -6.03 18.46
CA GLN A 304 -3.12 -5.38 19.42
C GLN A 304 -2.09 -4.54 18.66
N GLY A 305 -1.95 -3.27 19.06
CA GLY A 305 -0.99 -2.34 18.49
C GLY A 305 0.04 -1.90 19.52
N LYS A 306 1.31 -1.94 19.14
CA LYS A 306 2.41 -1.32 19.88
C LYS A 306 2.58 0.10 19.40
N ILE A 307 2.41 1.07 20.30
CA ILE A 307 2.47 2.50 19.97
C ILE A 307 3.90 3.02 20.11
N ILE A 308 4.35 3.76 19.11
CA ILE A 308 5.68 4.37 19.04
C ILE A 308 5.49 5.85 18.72
N PRO A 309 5.53 6.76 19.73
CA PRO A 309 5.56 8.20 19.47
C PRO A 309 6.76 8.57 18.60
N LEU A 310 6.54 9.42 17.59
CA LEU A 310 7.55 9.83 16.60
C LEU A 310 8.21 11.15 16.97
N ALA A 311 7.45 12.08 17.59
CA ALA A 311 7.97 13.31 18.20
C ALA A 311 7.86 13.17 19.72
N GLY A 312 8.97 13.11 20.43
CA GLY A 312 8.97 12.87 21.89
C GLY A 312 8.92 11.38 22.29
N ASP A 313 8.79 11.14 23.59
CA ASP A 313 8.75 9.78 24.17
C ASP A 313 7.38 9.39 24.74
N THR A 314 6.51 10.39 24.96
CA THR A 314 5.16 10.25 25.52
C THR A 314 4.15 11.05 24.71
N ILE A 315 2.87 10.74 24.89
CA ILE A 315 1.72 11.58 24.54
C ILE A 315 0.92 11.73 25.82
N GLU A 316 0.75 12.97 26.28
CA GLU A 316 0.05 13.28 27.52
C GLU A 316 -1.48 13.33 27.30
N ALA A 317 -2.24 13.27 28.38
CA ALA A 317 -3.71 13.37 28.33
C ALA A 317 -4.16 14.68 27.66
N GLY A 318 -5.09 14.58 26.73
CA GLY A 318 -5.59 15.71 25.94
C GLY A 318 -4.70 16.11 24.76
N GLU A 319 -3.50 15.54 24.63
CA GLU A 319 -2.58 15.87 23.55
C GLU A 319 -2.86 15.05 22.28
N THR A 320 -2.42 15.63 21.17
CA THR A 320 -2.38 14.98 19.85
C THR A 320 -0.94 14.86 19.39
N GLY A 321 -0.54 13.70 18.89
CA GLY A 321 0.82 13.48 18.43
C GLY A 321 0.93 12.44 17.32
N TRP A 322 2.06 12.46 16.60
CA TRP A 322 2.37 11.46 15.58
C TRP A 322 2.87 10.17 16.20
N VAL A 323 2.25 9.08 15.78
CA VAL A 323 2.64 7.73 16.21
C VAL A 323 2.83 6.81 15.02
N GLN A 324 3.75 5.86 15.18
CA GLN A 324 3.75 4.64 14.38
C GLN A 324 3.15 3.51 15.21
N VAL A 325 2.24 2.77 14.62
CA VAL A 325 1.59 1.62 15.25
C VAL A 325 2.06 0.33 14.59
N ASP A 326 2.71 -0.54 15.39
CA ASP A 326 3.09 -1.91 14.97
C ASP A 326 2.01 -2.89 15.47
N LEU A 327 1.29 -3.51 14.53
CA LEU A 327 0.19 -4.45 14.81
C LEU A 327 0.69 -5.89 14.96
N ASP A 328 0.02 -6.68 15.81
CA ASP A 328 0.25 -8.12 15.98
C ASP A 328 -0.22 -8.94 14.76
N ARG A 329 -1.19 -8.43 14.00
CA ARG A 329 -1.72 -9.04 12.78
C ARG A 329 -1.96 -7.98 11.70
N PRO A 330 -1.97 -8.37 10.41
CA PRO A 330 -2.24 -7.42 9.34
C PRO A 330 -3.71 -6.96 9.33
N LEU A 331 -3.93 -5.69 9.02
CA LEU A 331 -5.24 -5.08 8.80
C LEU A 331 -5.32 -4.45 7.42
N VAL A 332 -6.53 -4.31 6.90
CA VAL A 332 -6.84 -3.53 5.70
C VAL A 332 -7.02 -2.07 6.13
N LEU A 333 -5.98 -1.26 5.94
CA LEU A 333 -5.94 0.14 6.32
C LEU A 333 -5.48 1.00 5.15
N LEU A 334 -6.17 2.10 4.95
CA LEU A 334 -5.80 3.14 3.97
C LEU A 334 -5.66 4.51 4.67
N PRO A 335 -4.90 5.44 4.08
CA PRO A 335 -4.89 6.82 4.54
C PRO A 335 -6.32 7.40 4.58
N GLY A 336 -6.64 8.11 5.66
CA GLY A 336 -7.98 8.61 5.93
C GLY A 336 -8.85 7.69 6.80
N ASP A 337 -8.44 6.44 7.03
CA ASP A 337 -9.14 5.56 7.97
C ASP A 337 -8.96 6.03 9.41
N ARG A 338 -10.01 5.86 10.20
CA ARG A 338 -9.99 6.19 11.63
C ARG A 338 -9.94 4.93 12.48
N PHE A 339 -9.37 5.07 13.66
CA PHE A 339 -9.26 3.98 14.63
C PHE A 339 -9.49 4.50 16.05
N VAL A 340 -9.86 3.59 16.94
CA VAL A 340 -10.03 3.84 18.36
C VAL A 340 -9.03 2.98 19.13
N LEU A 341 -8.44 3.54 20.19
CA LEU A 341 -7.59 2.83 21.14
C LEU A 341 -8.34 2.53 22.42
N GLN A 342 -8.25 1.28 22.86
CA GLN A 342 -8.75 0.87 24.17
C GLN A 342 -7.60 0.39 25.07
N GLY A 343 -7.71 0.72 26.36
CA GLY A 343 -6.90 0.15 27.41
C GLY A 343 -7.31 -1.30 27.73
N PHE A 344 -6.48 -2.00 28.49
CA PHE A 344 -6.79 -3.37 28.96
C PHE A 344 -7.64 -3.39 30.25
N THR A 345 -7.79 -2.25 30.91
CA THR A 345 -8.58 -2.08 32.12
C THR A 345 -9.72 -1.10 31.87
N LEU A 346 -10.88 -1.39 32.46
CA LEU A 346 -12.03 -0.50 32.45
C LEU A 346 -11.84 0.59 33.53
N SER A 347 -12.10 1.83 33.18
CA SER A 347 -12.32 2.91 34.14
C SER A 347 -13.78 2.90 34.59
N THR A 348 -14.05 3.16 35.87
CA THR A 348 -15.41 3.24 36.41
C THR A 348 -16.23 4.36 35.79
N ASP A 349 -15.58 5.46 35.41
CA ASP A 349 -16.27 6.70 35.01
C ASP A 349 -16.23 6.95 33.49
N HIS A 350 -15.30 6.32 32.75
CA HIS A 350 -15.04 6.63 31.34
C HIS A 350 -14.85 5.40 30.43
N GLY A 351 -15.15 4.17 30.92
CA GLY A 351 -15.01 2.94 30.14
C GLY A 351 -13.56 2.57 29.82
N SER A 352 -13.34 1.94 28.66
CA SER A 352 -12.02 1.45 28.23
C SER A 352 -11.38 2.28 27.13
N THR A 353 -12.10 3.23 26.55
CA THR A 353 -11.61 4.08 25.45
C THR A 353 -10.63 5.12 25.97
N ILE A 354 -9.41 5.08 25.43
CA ILE A 354 -8.32 6.02 25.85
C ILE A 354 -7.99 7.05 24.78
N GLY A 355 -8.31 6.80 23.52
CA GLY A 355 -7.98 7.71 22.43
C GLY A 355 -8.29 7.09 21.08
N GLY A 356 -7.79 7.70 20.04
CA GLY A 356 -7.95 7.25 18.66
C GLY A 356 -7.35 8.26 17.70
N GLY A 357 -7.58 8.10 16.41
CA GLY A 357 -7.03 9.03 15.47
C GLY A 357 -7.23 8.67 14.01
N LEU A 358 -6.44 9.33 13.18
CA LEU A 358 -6.50 9.29 11.73
C LEU A 358 -5.24 8.64 11.16
N VAL A 359 -5.41 7.62 10.34
CA VAL A 359 -4.32 6.98 9.59
C VAL A 359 -3.84 7.94 8.50
N LEU A 360 -2.55 8.26 8.51
CA LEU A 360 -1.94 9.10 7.48
C LEU A 360 -1.21 8.27 6.42
N ARG A 361 -0.53 7.19 6.83
CA ARG A 361 0.22 6.30 5.95
C ARG A 361 0.00 4.83 6.31
N SER A 362 -0.34 3.99 5.34
CA SER A 362 -0.67 2.57 5.55
C SER A 362 0.53 1.61 5.49
N HIS A 363 1.64 1.96 4.87
CA HIS A 363 2.83 1.12 4.70
C HIS A 363 4.12 1.92 4.94
N PRO A 364 4.28 2.53 6.12
CA PRO A 364 5.46 3.34 6.39
C PRO A 364 6.70 2.47 6.62
N PRO A 365 7.91 3.02 6.41
CA PRO A 365 9.14 2.38 6.84
C PRO A 365 9.17 2.26 8.38
N ARG A 366 9.78 1.17 8.88
CA ARG A 366 9.83 0.91 10.32
C ARG A 366 10.66 1.96 11.05
N ARG A 367 10.08 2.59 12.06
CA ARG A 367 10.75 3.50 12.99
C ARG A 367 10.86 2.84 14.37
N ARG A 368 12.01 2.97 15.01
CA ARG A 368 12.27 2.39 16.34
C ARG A 368 12.57 3.43 17.39
N LYS A 369 12.91 4.64 16.94
CA LYS A 369 13.33 5.77 17.76
C LYS A 369 12.54 7.02 17.36
N ARG A 370 12.66 8.06 18.16
CA ARG A 370 12.25 9.41 17.81
C ARG A 370 12.91 9.83 16.47
N ASP A 371 12.15 10.47 15.63
CA ASP A 371 12.56 10.91 14.30
C ASP A 371 11.79 12.20 13.97
N ASP A 372 12.35 13.31 14.41
CA ASP A 372 11.69 14.61 14.30
C ASP A 372 11.56 15.05 12.83
N ASP A 373 12.54 14.72 11.99
CA ASP A 373 12.48 15.00 10.53
C ASP A 373 11.33 14.23 9.89
N TYR A 374 11.13 12.99 10.33
CA TYR A 374 10.01 12.17 9.85
C TYR A 374 8.67 12.69 10.38
N ALA A 375 8.60 13.15 11.64
CA ALA A 375 7.40 13.79 12.18
C ALA A 375 7.04 15.05 11.38
N ALA A 376 8.03 15.90 11.06
CA ALA A 376 7.84 17.07 10.21
C ALA A 376 7.36 16.73 8.79
N LEU A 377 7.80 15.58 8.22
CA LEU A 377 7.24 15.09 6.97
C LEU A 377 5.75 14.72 7.12
N LEU A 378 5.36 14.11 8.25
CA LEU A 378 3.96 13.76 8.50
C LEU A 378 3.09 15.01 8.66
N ASP A 379 3.60 16.08 9.32
CA ASP A 379 2.91 17.38 9.39
C ASP A 379 2.66 17.93 7.98
N ARG A 380 3.69 17.98 7.14
CA ARG A 380 3.56 18.41 5.74
C ARG A 380 2.58 17.56 4.94
N LEU A 381 2.60 16.24 5.11
CA LEU A 381 1.66 15.33 4.43
C LEU A 381 0.21 15.53 4.88
N ALA A 382 -0.01 15.88 6.15
CA ALA A 382 -1.35 16.10 6.70
C ALA A 382 -1.97 17.41 6.20
N GLU A 383 -1.17 18.45 6.05
CA GLU A 383 -1.59 19.80 5.65
C GLU A 383 -1.55 20.02 4.13
N ALA A 384 -0.84 19.15 3.39
CA ALA A 384 -0.60 19.32 1.96
C ALA A 384 -1.89 19.23 1.12
N GLU A 385 -1.98 20.12 0.14
CA GLU A 385 -2.97 20.01 -0.93
C GLU A 385 -2.77 18.71 -1.74
N PRO A 386 -3.81 18.17 -2.40
CA PRO A 386 -3.77 16.87 -3.05
C PRO A 386 -2.57 16.65 -3.97
N SER A 387 -2.20 17.62 -4.78
CA SER A 387 -1.08 17.55 -5.72
C SER A 387 0.26 17.51 -4.99
N GLU A 388 0.42 18.32 -3.95
CA GLU A 388 1.63 18.36 -3.12
C GLU A 388 1.78 17.07 -2.32
N ARG A 389 0.70 16.57 -1.72
CA ARG A 389 0.70 15.30 -0.99
C ARG A 389 1.16 14.13 -1.85
N LEU A 390 0.67 14.05 -3.10
CA LEU A 390 1.12 13.06 -4.07
C LEU A 390 2.62 13.20 -4.38
N SER A 391 3.08 14.44 -4.61
CA SER A 391 4.49 14.74 -4.85
C SER A 391 5.38 14.26 -3.70
N LEU A 392 5.00 14.56 -2.46
CA LEU A 392 5.71 14.13 -1.24
C LEU A 392 5.75 12.60 -1.08
N GLU A 393 4.64 11.90 -1.35
CA GLU A 393 4.60 10.44 -1.29
C GLU A 393 5.47 9.78 -2.37
N ILE A 394 5.51 10.36 -3.58
CA ILE A 394 6.39 9.88 -4.66
C ILE A 394 7.86 10.18 -4.33
N GLU A 395 8.16 11.35 -3.74
CA GLU A 395 9.50 11.70 -3.29
C GLU A 395 9.98 10.76 -2.18
N ALA A 396 9.12 10.47 -1.19
CA ALA A 396 9.40 9.57 -0.10
C ALA A 396 9.63 8.09 -0.54
N ALA A 397 9.16 7.70 -1.72
CA ALA A 397 9.47 6.41 -2.33
C ALA A 397 10.95 6.32 -2.79
N GLY A 398 11.65 7.46 -2.88
CA GLY A 398 13.07 7.55 -3.17
C GLY A 398 13.45 7.08 -4.58
N MET A 399 14.71 6.63 -4.71
CA MET A 399 15.28 6.21 -6.01
C MET A 399 14.67 4.93 -6.60
N GLY A 400 13.80 4.23 -5.87
CA GLY A 400 13.06 3.05 -6.38
C GLY A 400 11.81 3.44 -7.17
N GLY A 401 11.30 4.66 -6.96
CA GLY A 401 9.99 5.07 -7.48
C GLY A 401 8.83 4.28 -6.88
N ILE A 402 7.64 4.46 -7.44
CA ILE A 402 6.42 3.83 -6.95
C ILE A 402 5.48 3.48 -8.11
N SER A 403 4.83 2.31 -8.07
CA SER A 403 3.79 1.94 -9.04
C SER A 403 2.48 2.71 -8.78
N ALA A 404 1.65 2.87 -9.81
CA ALA A 404 0.36 3.54 -9.66
C ALA A 404 -0.57 2.81 -8.67
N ALA A 405 -0.56 1.49 -8.64
CA ALA A 405 -1.34 0.69 -7.70
C ALA A 405 -0.94 1.01 -6.25
N LEU A 406 0.36 0.90 -5.93
CA LEU A 406 0.86 1.18 -4.58
C LEU A 406 0.68 2.65 -4.18
N LEU A 407 0.80 3.59 -5.13
CA LEU A 407 0.54 5.01 -4.87
C LEU A 407 -0.92 5.26 -4.47
N THR A 408 -1.87 4.59 -5.15
CA THR A 408 -3.30 4.67 -4.82
C THR A 408 -3.61 4.15 -3.40
N GLU A 409 -2.85 3.17 -2.90
CA GLU A 409 -2.97 2.70 -1.52
C GLU A 409 -2.35 3.66 -0.48
N ARG A 410 -1.52 4.62 -0.91
CA ARG A 410 -0.82 5.57 -0.02
C ARG A 410 -1.46 6.94 0.09
N VAL A 411 -2.51 7.18 -0.66
CA VAL A 411 -3.21 8.47 -0.66
C VAL A 411 -4.72 8.28 -0.46
N PRO A 412 -5.43 9.25 0.14
CA PRO A 412 -6.86 9.13 0.43
C PRO A 412 -7.75 9.51 -0.78
N TYR A 413 -7.23 9.38 -2.00
CA TYR A 413 -7.93 9.80 -3.22
C TYR A 413 -8.42 8.61 -4.03
N ALA A 414 -9.49 8.82 -4.80
CA ALA A 414 -9.97 7.81 -5.73
C ALA A 414 -8.92 7.49 -6.81
N PRO A 415 -8.87 6.24 -7.34
CA PRO A 415 -7.89 5.86 -8.36
C PRO A 415 -7.89 6.75 -9.61
N ALA A 416 -9.06 7.25 -10.03
CA ALA A 416 -9.19 8.16 -11.16
C ALA A 416 -8.59 9.54 -10.87
N GLU A 417 -8.84 10.08 -9.68
CA GLU A 417 -8.28 11.34 -9.21
C GLU A 417 -6.76 11.25 -9.06
N THR A 418 -6.26 10.18 -8.44
CA THR A 418 -4.82 9.91 -8.30
C THR A 418 -4.14 9.91 -9.68
N ARG A 419 -4.72 9.23 -10.68
CA ARG A 419 -4.18 9.23 -12.05
C ARG A 419 -4.15 10.63 -12.68
N SER A 420 -5.20 11.42 -12.48
CA SER A 420 -5.28 12.80 -12.99
C SER A 420 -4.21 13.69 -12.38
N LEU A 421 -4.04 13.62 -11.06
CA LEU A 421 -3.03 14.39 -10.33
C LEU A 421 -1.59 13.98 -10.74
N VAL A 422 -1.32 12.68 -10.88
CA VAL A 422 -0.03 12.17 -11.38
C VAL A 422 0.26 12.68 -12.79
N ALA A 423 -0.74 12.72 -13.68
CA ALA A 423 -0.56 13.24 -15.03
C ALA A 423 -0.13 14.72 -15.01
N LYS A 424 -0.79 15.55 -14.17
CA LYS A 424 -0.42 16.96 -13.97
C LYS A 424 1.03 17.11 -13.47
N LEU A 425 1.45 16.31 -12.49
CA LEU A 425 2.83 16.34 -11.97
C LEU A 425 3.87 15.90 -13.00
N VAL A 426 3.51 14.97 -13.90
CA VAL A 426 4.36 14.55 -15.02
C VAL A 426 4.50 15.70 -16.03
N ASP A 427 3.40 16.36 -16.40
CA ASP A 427 3.40 17.50 -17.34
C ASP A 427 4.22 18.68 -16.80
N GLN A 428 4.16 18.91 -15.48
CA GLN A 428 4.98 19.91 -14.79
C GLN A 428 6.46 19.52 -14.66
N GLY A 429 6.83 18.29 -14.98
CA GLY A 429 8.20 17.78 -14.85
C GLY A 429 8.64 17.45 -13.41
N VAL A 430 7.76 17.59 -12.42
CA VAL A 430 8.01 17.24 -11.00
C VAL A 430 8.23 15.75 -10.84
N VAL A 431 7.52 14.95 -11.63
CA VAL A 431 7.54 13.49 -11.61
C VAL A 431 7.85 12.95 -13.01
N LYS A 432 8.53 11.81 -13.07
CA LYS A 432 8.86 11.12 -14.33
C LYS A 432 8.27 9.72 -14.33
N ARG A 433 7.58 9.36 -15.41
CA ARG A 433 7.10 7.99 -15.64
C ARG A 433 8.21 7.15 -16.26
N PHE A 434 8.51 6.00 -15.67
CA PHE A 434 9.58 5.12 -16.14
C PHE A 434 9.09 3.72 -16.56
N ASP A 435 7.86 3.37 -16.23
CA ASP A 435 7.25 2.10 -16.64
C ASP A 435 5.82 2.30 -17.12
N LYS A 436 5.52 1.81 -18.34
CA LYS A 436 4.21 1.95 -18.97
C LYS A 436 3.19 0.91 -18.49
N GLU A 437 3.63 -0.27 -18.07
CA GLU A 437 2.74 -1.35 -17.60
C GLU A 437 2.21 -1.06 -16.20
N SER A 438 3.10 -0.89 -15.24
CA SER A 438 2.76 -0.58 -13.85
C SER A 438 2.42 0.90 -13.63
N GLN A 439 2.55 1.75 -14.68
CA GLN A 439 2.45 3.21 -14.60
C GLN A 439 3.33 3.82 -13.51
N ALA A 440 4.48 3.17 -13.24
CA ALA A 440 5.38 3.58 -12.18
C ALA A 440 6.06 4.91 -12.47
N VAL A 441 6.20 5.68 -11.39
CA VAL A 441 6.73 7.04 -11.40
C VAL A 441 7.84 7.22 -10.38
N VAL A 442 8.71 8.22 -10.62
CA VAL A 442 9.76 8.65 -9.70
C VAL A 442 9.76 10.18 -9.63
N HIS A 443 9.98 10.74 -8.45
CA HIS A 443 10.14 12.17 -8.26
C HIS A 443 11.46 12.65 -8.88
N ALA A 444 11.50 13.90 -9.40
CA ALA A 444 12.66 14.45 -10.09
C ALA A 444 13.92 14.49 -9.20
N GLY A 445 13.80 14.87 -7.93
CA GLY A 445 14.93 14.90 -6.98
C GLY A 445 15.60 13.54 -6.80
N PRO A 446 14.90 12.50 -6.30
CA PRO A 446 15.42 11.14 -6.24
C PRO A 446 15.96 10.59 -7.57
N PHE A 447 15.37 10.97 -8.70
CA PHE A 447 15.87 10.59 -10.02
C PHE A 447 17.21 11.25 -10.37
N ASP A 448 17.40 12.51 -9.97
CA ASP A 448 18.68 13.19 -10.12
C ASP A 448 19.75 12.59 -9.22
N LEU A 449 19.41 12.30 -7.95
CA LEU A 449 20.29 11.58 -7.01
C LEU A 449 20.69 10.19 -7.51
N LEU A 450 19.78 9.47 -8.19
CA LEU A 450 20.12 8.21 -8.84
C LEU A 450 21.15 8.43 -9.94
N GLY A 451 21.01 9.49 -10.73
CA GLY A 451 21.98 9.87 -11.74
C GLY A 451 23.36 10.10 -11.16
N ASP A 452 23.47 10.92 -10.11
CA ASP A 452 24.73 11.21 -9.43
C ASP A 452 25.38 9.94 -8.83
N ARG A 453 24.55 9.02 -8.31
CA ARG A 453 25.04 7.73 -7.80
C ARG A 453 25.55 6.82 -8.92
N ILE A 454 24.90 6.80 -10.07
CA ILE A 454 25.35 6.04 -11.24
C ILE A 454 26.72 6.56 -11.71
N GLU A 455 26.89 7.88 -11.80
CA GLU A 455 28.18 8.47 -12.19
C GLU A 455 29.29 8.09 -11.25
N ARG A 456 29.09 8.24 -9.94
CA ARG A 456 30.10 7.82 -8.95
C ARG A 456 30.50 6.35 -9.11
N VAL A 457 29.53 5.45 -9.31
CA VAL A 457 29.83 4.04 -9.56
C VAL A 457 30.68 3.84 -10.81
N VAL A 458 30.41 4.60 -11.87
CA VAL A 458 31.17 4.55 -13.13
C VAL A 458 32.57 5.15 -12.93
N GLU A 459 32.71 6.22 -12.17
CA GLU A 459 33.99 6.85 -11.80
C GLU A 459 34.85 5.90 -10.95
N ASP A 460 34.28 5.28 -9.89
CA ASP A 460 34.96 4.28 -9.04
C ASP A 460 35.47 3.09 -9.87
N LEU A 461 34.67 2.65 -10.85
CA LEU A 461 35.08 1.58 -11.78
C LEU A 461 36.24 2.03 -12.68
N ALA A 462 36.21 3.28 -13.11
CA ALA A 462 37.25 3.86 -13.96
C ALA A 462 38.57 4.05 -13.19
N GLU A 463 38.51 4.47 -11.95
CA GLU A 463 39.69 4.55 -11.07
C GLU A 463 40.30 3.16 -10.81
N ALA A 464 39.43 2.15 -10.58
CA ALA A 464 39.89 0.77 -10.38
C ALA A 464 40.44 0.10 -11.64
N SER A 465 40.08 0.58 -12.84
CA SER A 465 40.50 0.03 -14.14
C SER A 465 40.73 1.15 -15.14
N PRO A 466 41.84 1.92 -15.02
CA PRO A 466 42.09 3.11 -15.83
C PRO A 466 42.16 2.85 -17.33
N MET A 467 42.57 1.65 -17.75
CA MET A 467 42.72 1.25 -19.16
C MET A 467 41.47 0.60 -19.76
N ALA A 468 40.34 0.57 -19.01
CA ALA A 468 39.07 0.06 -19.53
C ALA A 468 38.43 1.12 -20.46
N ASP A 469 37.99 0.71 -21.63
CA ASP A 469 37.28 1.56 -22.59
C ASP A 469 35.81 1.83 -22.21
N GLY A 470 35.28 1.07 -21.22
CA GLY A 470 33.96 1.22 -20.66
C GLY A 470 33.57 0.05 -19.77
N PHE A 471 32.43 0.18 -19.09
CA PHE A 471 31.92 -0.79 -18.11
C PHE A 471 30.54 -1.26 -18.54
N GLY A 472 30.29 -2.57 -18.45
CA GLY A 472 28.98 -3.13 -18.80
C GLY A 472 27.87 -2.51 -17.94
N ARG A 473 26.74 -2.12 -18.56
CA ARG A 473 25.59 -1.55 -17.83
C ARG A 473 25.10 -2.48 -16.70
N GLN A 474 25.17 -3.80 -16.90
CA GLN A 474 24.79 -4.78 -15.87
C GLN A 474 25.76 -4.79 -14.68
N GLU A 475 27.04 -4.52 -14.90
CA GLU A 475 28.03 -4.40 -13.83
C GLU A 475 27.75 -3.15 -12.98
N VAL A 476 27.50 -2.00 -13.62
CA VAL A 476 27.13 -0.75 -12.95
C VAL A 476 25.83 -0.97 -12.15
N TYR A 477 24.81 -1.59 -12.76
CA TYR A 477 23.55 -1.87 -12.11
C TYR A 477 23.72 -2.73 -10.85
N SER A 478 24.55 -3.77 -10.91
CA SER A 478 24.75 -4.67 -9.77
C SER A 478 25.35 -3.99 -8.52
N ARG A 479 26.11 -2.89 -8.72
CA ARG A 479 26.71 -2.09 -7.64
C ARG A 479 25.75 -1.08 -7.00
N LEU A 480 24.63 -0.77 -7.66
CA LEU A 480 23.63 0.16 -7.14
C LEU A 480 22.71 -0.46 -6.07
N GLY A 481 22.60 -1.79 -6.05
CA GLY A 481 21.74 -2.54 -5.13
C GLY A 481 20.37 -2.90 -5.68
N ALA A 482 19.71 -3.88 -5.04
CA ALA A 482 18.50 -4.52 -5.55
C ALA A 482 17.22 -3.66 -5.50
N SER A 483 17.25 -2.49 -4.87
CA SER A 483 16.06 -1.63 -4.68
C SER A 483 15.71 -0.75 -5.90
N ILE A 484 16.58 -0.69 -6.91
CA ILE A 484 16.38 0.17 -8.07
C ILE A 484 15.82 -0.66 -9.22
N PRO A 485 14.63 -0.30 -9.78
CA PRO A 485 14.08 -0.99 -10.94
C PRO A 485 14.97 -0.87 -12.17
N GLN A 486 15.15 -1.97 -12.90
CA GLN A 486 16.03 -1.99 -14.07
C GLN A 486 15.61 -0.98 -15.18
N ARG A 487 14.28 -0.79 -15.37
CA ARG A 487 13.76 0.20 -16.31
C ARG A 487 14.14 1.63 -15.91
N LEU A 488 14.10 1.95 -14.62
CA LEU A 488 14.48 3.25 -14.08
C LEU A 488 15.99 3.49 -14.21
N PHE A 489 16.80 2.48 -13.91
CA PHE A 489 18.24 2.53 -14.14
C PHE A 489 18.57 2.84 -15.60
N ARG A 490 17.98 2.10 -16.56
CA ARG A 490 18.19 2.35 -18.00
C ARG A 490 17.83 3.77 -18.38
N MET A 491 16.67 4.25 -17.97
CA MET A 491 16.22 5.62 -18.24
C MET A 491 17.19 6.67 -17.68
N SER A 492 17.76 6.43 -16.49
CA SER A 492 18.74 7.33 -15.86
C SER A 492 20.05 7.34 -16.64
N VAL A 493 20.57 6.17 -17.01
CA VAL A 493 21.79 6.05 -17.84
C VAL A 493 21.62 6.75 -19.19
N ASP A 494 20.51 6.49 -19.89
CA ASP A 494 20.25 7.10 -21.22
C ASP A 494 20.15 8.63 -21.13
N ARG A 495 19.59 9.16 -20.02
CA ARG A 495 19.57 10.60 -19.73
C ARG A 495 20.98 11.16 -19.50
N LEU A 496 21.83 10.45 -18.74
CA LEU A 496 23.19 10.88 -18.46
C LEU A 496 24.03 10.90 -19.74
N VAL A 497 23.89 9.88 -20.57
CA VAL A 497 24.55 9.84 -21.89
C VAL A 497 24.05 10.98 -22.79
N LYS A 498 22.72 11.21 -22.85
CA LYS A 498 22.15 12.34 -23.64
C LYS A 498 22.61 13.71 -23.14
N LYS A 499 22.85 13.86 -21.84
CA LYS A 499 23.38 15.10 -21.24
C LYS A 499 24.89 15.25 -21.35
N GLY A 500 25.60 14.27 -21.90
CA GLY A 500 27.06 14.25 -22.01
C GLY A 500 27.77 14.09 -20.65
N ARG A 501 27.09 13.62 -19.60
CA ARG A 501 27.67 13.31 -18.28
C ARG A 501 28.34 11.93 -18.27
N LEU A 502 27.84 11.01 -19.08
CA LEU A 502 28.44 9.71 -19.39
C LEU A 502 28.58 9.57 -20.91
N GLU A 503 29.49 8.74 -21.33
CA GLU A 503 29.61 8.26 -22.72
C GLU A 503 29.25 6.76 -22.74
N GLY A 504 28.70 6.27 -23.86
CA GLY A 504 28.43 4.85 -24.01
C GLY A 504 27.28 4.55 -24.97
N ASP A 505 26.99 3.25 -25.07
CA ASP A 505 25.96 2.68 -25.93
C ASP A 505 24.93 1.84 -25.09
N LEU A 506 24.22 0.92 -25.75
CA LEU A 506 23.22 0.06 -25.09
C LEU A 506 23.84 -0.94 -24.12
N ASP A 507 25.11 -1.29 -24.27
CA ASP A 507 25.77 -2.35 -23.53
C ASP A 507 26.78 -1.84 -22.51
N SER A 508 27.40 -0.70 -22.77
CA SER A 508 28.50 -0.16 -21.95
C SER A 508 28.37 1.34 -21.69
N VAL A 509 28.98 1.79 -20.60
CA VAL A 509 29.07 3.19 -20.19
C VAL A 509 30.46 3.51 -19.63
N ALA A 510 30.88 4.76 -19.82
CA ALA A 510 32.13 5.32 -19.33
C ALA A 510 31.90 6.75 -18.83
N PRO A 511 32.76 7.31 -17.96
CA PRO A 511 32.71 8.75 -17.66
C PRO A 511 32.96 9.57 -18.89
N ALA A 512 32.30 10.75 -19.01
CA ALA A 512 32.46 11.64 -20.15
C ALA A 512 33.84 12.31 -20.17
N GLY A 513 34.38 12.41 -21.38
CA GLY A 513 35.45 13.25 -21.86
C GLY A 513 36.64 13.64 -21.00
N SER A 514 37.79 12.88 -21.12
CA SER A 514 39.11 13.48 -21.04
C SER A 514 39.90 13.16 -22.32
N ALA A 515 40.81 14.02 -22.72
CA ALA A 515 41.71 13.77 -23.85
C ALA A 515 42.50 12.46 -23.69
N ASP A 516 42.83 12.11 -22.44
CA ASP A 516 43.47 10.83 -22.06
C ASP A 516 42.58 9.62 -22.37
N ARG A 517 41.26 9.75 -22.24
CA ARG A 517 40.35 8.65 -22.55
C ARG A 517 40.15 8.38 -24.02
N GLN A 518 40.21 9.43 -24.87
CA GLN A 518 40.18 9.19 -26.30
C GLN A 518 41.44 8.43 -26.74
N ALA A 519 42.58 8.75 -26.16
CA ALA A 519 43.82 8.00 -26.38
C ALA A 519 43.71 6.54 -25.89
N ILE A 520 43.08 6.30 -24.74
CA ILE A 520 42.82 4.95 -24.23
C ILE A 520 41.84 4.17 -25.14
N LYS A 521 40.75 4.80 -25.59
CA LYS A 521 39.82 4.21 -26.56
C LYS A 521 40.50 3.84 -27.87
N ASP A 522 41.33 4.74 -28.39
CA ASP A 522 42.07 4.50 -29.61
C ASP A 522 43.10 3.36 -29.44
N LEU A 523 43.72 3.26 -28.27
CA LEU A 523 44.64 2.18 -27.94
C LEU A 523 43.86 0.84 -27.76
N ALA A 524 42.75 0.86 -27.06
CA ALA A 524 41.90 -0.32 -26.87
C ALA A 524 41.38 -0.86 -28.21
N GLU A 525 40.96 0.02 -29.09
CA GLU A 525 40.53 -0.35 -30.43
C GLU A 525 41.67 -0.92 -31.27
N LYS A 526 42.86 -0.34 -31.20
CA LYS A 526 44.07 -0.87 -31.89
C LYS A 526 44.42 -2.28 -31.37
N VAL A 527 44.35 -2.51 -30.06
CA VAL A 527 44.56 -3.84 -29.44
C VAL A 527 43.51 -4.84 -29.94
N ARG A 528 42.22 -4.47 -29.94
CA ARG A 528 41.14 -5.32 -30.41
C ARG A 528 41.33 -5.68 -31.90
N VAL A 529 41.56 -4.70 -32.76
CA VAL A 529 41.76 -4.91 -34.18
C VAL A 529 42.99 -5.79 -34.44
N ALA A 530 44.09 -5.58 -33.73
CA ALA A 530 45.29 -6.40 -33.86
C ALA A 530 45.06 -7.87 -33.49
N VAL A 531 44.24 -8.14 -32.46
CA VAL A 531 43.86 -9.51 -32.06
C VAL A 531 42.92 -10.14 -33.09
N GLU A 532 41.87 -9.41 -33.52
CA GLU A 532 40.88 -9.92 -34.48
C GLU A 532 41.48 -10.17 -35.88
N SER A 533 42.29 -9.26 -36.36
CA SER A 533 42.97 -9.39 -37.66
C SER A 533 44.01 -10.53 -37.72
N ALA A 534 44.57 -10.88 -36.58
CA ALA A 534 45.50 -12.01 -36.46
C ALA A 534 44.79 -13.40 -36.56
N GLY A 535 43.46 -13.43 -36.56
CA GLY A 535 42.66 -14.62 -36.72
C GLY A 535 43.00 -15.73 -35.70
N TYR A 536 43.46 -16.89 -36.19
CA TYR A 536 43.81 -18.03 -35.34
C TYR A 536 45.26 -17.97 -34.78
N LYS A 537 46.01 -16.90 -35.05
CA LYS A 537 47.43 -16.69 -34.60
C LYS A 537 47.57 -15.39 -33.78
N PRO A 538 46.81 -15.20 -32.72
CA PRO A 538 46.86 -13.94 -32.00
C PRO A 538 48.23 -13.70 -31.36
N PRO A 539 48.69 -12.45 -31.34
CA PRO A 539 49.89 -12.06 -30.60
C PRO A 539 49.65 -12.20 -29.11
N LYS A 540 50.70 -12.47 -28.30
CA LYS A 540 50.63 -12.37 -26.84
C LYS A 540 50.69 -10.92 -26.40
N ALA A 541 50.22 -10.66 -25.14
CA ALA A 541 50.19 -9.30 -24.59
C ALA A 541 51.53 -8.56 -24.67
N ALA A 542 52.66 -9.26 -24.47
CA ALA A 542 54.02 -8.65 -24.62
C ALA A 542 54.29 -8.22 -26.05
N GLY A 543 53.95 -9.04 -27.06
CA GLY A 543 54.13 -8.68 -28.47
C GLY A 543 53.22 -7.54 -28.93
N LEU A 544 52.02 -7.43 -28.41
CA LEU A 544 51.16 -6.27 -28.62
C LEU A 544 51.72 -4.99 -28.00
N ALA A 545 52.25 -5.10 -26.77
CA ALA A 545 52.86 -3.99 -26.07
C ALA A 545 54.07 -3.42 -26.83
N ASP A 546 54.94 -4.31 -27.32
CA ASP A 546 56.09 -3.94 -28.14
C ASP A 546 55.66 -3.30 -29.45
N GLN A 547 54.63 -3.84 -30.13
CA GLN A 547 54.12 -3.33 -31.40
C GLN A 547 53.46 -1.94 -31.27
N LEU A 548 52.80 -1.68 -30.11
CA LEU A 548 52.03 -0.46 -29.86
C LEU A 548 52.81 0.58 -29.06
N GLY A 549 54.01 0.22 -28.54
CA GLY A 549 54.87 1.12 -27.77
C GLY A 549 54.32 1.48 -26.39
N VAL A 550 53.62 0.54 -25.72
CA VAL A 550 52.94 0.75 -24.43
C VAL A 550 53.37 -0.31 -23.40
N ALA A 551 53.06 -0.10 -22.12
CA ALA A 551 53.39 -1.05 -21.10
C ALA A 551 52.57 -2.36 -21.25
N VAL A 552 53.19 -3.51 -20.95
CA VAL A 552 52.51 -4.83 -21.01
C VAL A 552 51.34 -4.92 -20.05
N GLY A 553 51.38 -4.21 -18.92
CA GLY A 553 50.28 -4.07 -17.98
C GLY A 553 49.04 -3.49 -18.61
N ASP A 554 49.17 -2.36 -19.31
CA ASP A 554 48.10 -1.65 -19.97
C ASP A 554 47.39 -2.54 -21.00
N VAL A 555 48.21 -3.27 -21.81
CA VAL A 555 47.65 -4.21 -22.82
C VAL A 555 46.90 -5.34 -22.14
N ARG A 556 47.36 -5.87 -21.00
CA ARG A 556 46.65 -6.93 -20.24
C ARG A 556 45.30 -6.42 -19.71
N ASP A 557 45.27 -5.19 -19.18
CA ASP A 557 44.04 -4.57 -18.67
C ASP A 557 43.03 -4.32 -19.79
N ILE A 558 43.51 -3.84 -20.94
CA ILE A 558 42.69 -3.67 -22.15
C ILE A 558 42.14 -5.01 -22.65
N LEU A 559 42.98 -6.04 -22.74
CA LEU A 559 42.53 -7.38 -23.13
C LEU A 559 41.48 -7.93 -22.14
N ALA A 560 41.70 -7.74 -20.83
CA ALA A 560 40.75 -8.16 -19.80
C ALA A 560 39.40 -7.41 -19.95
N GLY A 561 39.40 -6.12 -20.25
CA GLY A 561 38.22 -5.32 -20.55
C GLY A 561 37.43 -5.86 -21.73
N HIS A 562 38.12 -6.14 -22.86
CA HIS A 562 37.48 -6.72 -24.04
C HIS A 562 36.96 -8.15 -23.83
N ILE A 563 37.63 -8.96 -23.00
CA ILE A 563 37.17 -10.30 -22.66
C ILE A 563 35.90 -10.20 -21.81
N LYS A 564 35.88 -9.30 -20.83
CA LYS A 564 34.70 -9.05 -19.97
C LYS A 564 33.51 -8.51 -20.76
N ALA A 565 33.77 -7.68 -21.76
CA ALA A 565 32.75 -7.18 -22.71
C ALA A 565 32.31 -8.20 -23.76
N GLY A 566 32.87 -9.42 -23.76
CA GLY A 566 32.52 -10.47 -24.73
C GLY A 566 33.05 -10.27 -26.15
N ARG A 567 33.87 -9.23 -26.39
CA ARG A 567 34.44 -8.92 -27.71
C ARG A 567 35.63 -9.83 -28.03
N LEU A 568 36.37 -10.26 -27.02
CA LEU A 568 37.46 -11.20 -27.11
C LEU A 568 37.24 -12.42 -26.21
N VAL A 569 37.95 -13.51 -26.51
CA VAL A 569 37.83 -14.77 -25.78
C VAL A 569 39.21 -15.21 -25.32
N ARG A 570 39.39 -15.40 -24.01
CA ARG A 570 40.64 -15.93 -23.44
C ARG A 570 40.66 -17.46 -23.59
N ALA A 571 41.78 -17.99 -24.04
CA ALA A 571 42.11 -19.38 -24.05
C ALA A 571 43.33 -19.66 -23.14
N LYS A 572 43.73 -20.93 -23.01
CA LYS A 572 44.94 -21.31 -22.25
C LYS A 572 46.21 -20.66 -22.82
N ASP A 573 47.29 -20.70 -22.06
CA ASP A 573 48.63 -20.18 -22.42
C ASP A 573 48.66 -18.65 -22.68
N ASP A 574 47.75 -17.91 -22.06
CA ASP A 574 47.63 -16.44 -22.16
C ASP A 574 47.36 -15.95 -23.61
N LEU A 575 46.63 -16.76 -24.38
CA LEU A 575 46.20 -16.42 -25.73
C LEU A 575 44.77 -15.84 -25.70
N THR A 576 44.57 -14.77 -26.45
CA THR A 576 43.27 -14.10 -26.57
C THR A 576 42.86 -14.05 -28.04
N PHE A 577 41.66 -14.52 -28.37
CA PHE A 577 41.13 -14.59 -29.74
C PHE A 577 39.93 -13.64 -29.89
N GLY A 578 39.68 -13.19 -31.10
CA GLY A 578 38.45 -12.47 -31.43
C GLY A 578 37.23 -13.35 -31.24
N ALA A 579 36.17 -12.83 -30.59
CA ALA A 579 34.96 -13.59 -30.31
C ALA A 579 34.30 -14.10 -31.60
N ARG A 580 34.25 -13.30 -32.66
CA ARG A 580 33.77 -13.71 -33.98
C ARG A 580 34.57 -14.85 -34.57
N VAL A 581 35.91 -14.74 -34.52
CA VAL A 581 36.82 -15.79 -35.02
C VAL A 581 36.58 -17.14 -34.35
N VAL A 582 36.33 -17.10 -33.04
CA VAL A 582 36.00 -18.33 -32.26
C VAL A 582 34.60 -18.82 -32.63
N ALA A 583 33.62 -17.95 -32.84
CA ALA A 583 32.26 -18.34 -33.23
C ALA A 583 32.26 -18.99 -34.62
N ASP A 584 32.89 -18.39 -35.61
CA ASP A 584 33.01 -18.94 -36.97
C ASP A 584 33.73 -20.31 -36.99
N LEU A 585 34.77 -20.45 -36.16
CA LEU A 585 35.47 -21.72 -36.03
C LEU A 585 34.60 -22.78 -35.33
N LYS A 586 33.80 -22.41 -34.35
CA LYS A 586 32.83 -23.30 -33.69
C LYS A 586 31.82 -23.85 -34.72
N GLU A 587 31.26 -22.97 -35.53
CA GLU A 587 30.30 -23.40 -36.58
C GLU A 587 30.92 -24.40 -37.54
N LYS A 588 32.12 -24.10 -38.04
CA LYS A 588 32.88 -25.00 -38.94
C LYS A 588 33.19 -26.36 -38.27
N LEU A 589 33.58 -26.33 -36.98
CA LEU A 589 33.91 -27.53 -36.22
C LEU A 589 32.66 -28.37 -35.95
N VAL A 590 31.53 -27.77 -35.61
CA VAL A 590 30.28 -28.45 -35.36
C VAL A 590 29.77 -29.10 -36.65
N ALA A 591 29.76 -28.37 -37.77
CA ALA A 591 29.38 -28.92 -39.08
C ALA A 591 30.24 -30.12 -39.45
N TYR A 592 31.57 -30.00 -39.33
CA TYR A 592 32.50 -31.10 -39.61
C TYR A 592 32.22 -32.33 -38.74
N LEU A 593 31.98 -32.12 -37.42
CA LEU A 593 31.69 -33.22 -36.49
C LEU A 593 30.32 -33.87 -36.71
N GLN A 594 29.35 -33.14 -37.20
CA GLN A 594 28.05 -33.70 -37.63
C GLN A 594 28.18 -34.62 -38.84
N ASP A 595 29.02 -34.23 -39.80
CA ASP A 595 29.25 -35.02 -41.04
C ASP A 595 30.17 -36.23 -40.82
N HIS A 596 31.21 -36.10 -40.00
CA HIS A 596 32.29 -37.10 -39.89
C HIS A 596 32.34 -37.82 -38.54
N GLY A 597 31.54 -37.40 -37.54
CA GLY A 597 31.42 -37.99 -36.20
C GLY A 597 32.58 -37.66 -35.25
N GLU A 598 33.80 -37.52 -35.75
CA GLU A 598 35.00 -37.22 -34.94
C GLU A 598 36.03 -36.41 -35.71
N ILE A 599 36.91 -35.70 -34.99
CA ILE A 599 38.02 -34.98 -35.60
C ILE A 599 39.34 -35.29 -34.89
N SER A 600 40.36 -35.61 -35.67
CA SER A 600 41.73 -35.79 -35.19
C SER A 600 42.47 -34.46 -35.10
N PRO A 601 43.58 -34.37 -34.31
CA PRO A 601 44.41 -33.17 -34.25
C PRO A 601 44.98 -32.71 -35.60
N THR A 602 45.23 -33.68 -36.51
CA THR A 602 45.71 -33.40 -37.86
C THR A 602 44.63 -32.72 -38.71
N GLN A 603 43.42 -33.23 -38.70
CA GLN A 603 42.28 -32.67 -39.43
C GLN A 603 41.90 -31.27 -38.84
N PHE A 604 41.93 -31.11 -37.49
CA PHE A 604 41.66 -29.83 -36.85
C PHE A 604 42.77 -28.81 -37.21
N LYS A 605 44.04 -29.28 -37.36
CA LYS A 605 45.14 -28.45 -37.83
C LYS A 605 44.92 -27.99 -39.27
N GLU A 606 44.44 -28.85 -40.15
CA GLU A 606 44.11 -28.49 -41.51
C GLU A 606 42.97 -27.49 -41.59
N MET A 607 41.94 -27.62 -40.76
CA MET A 607 40.79 -26.73 -40.65
C MET A 607 41.25 -25.31 -40.21
N CYS A 608 42.15 -25.19 -39.24
CA CYS A 608 42.59 -23.91 -38.69
C CYS A 608 43.81 -23.31 -39.37
N GLY A 609 44.65 -24.09 -40.07
CA GLY A 609 45.87 -23.66 -40.73
C GLY A 609 46.95 -23.16 -39.76
N VAL A 610 46.98 -23.65 -38.49
CA VAL A 610 47.89 -23.14 -37.46
C VAL A 610 48.78 -24.21 -36.84
N SER A 611 49.86 -23.77 -36.19
CA SER A 611 50.75 -24.70 -35.44
C SER A 611 50.12 -25.19 -34.15
N ARG A 612 50.68 -26.28 -33.59
CA ARG A 612 50.19 -26.85 -32.30
C ARG A 612 50.10 -25.87 -31.13
N LYS A 613 50.91 -24.83 -31.13
CA LYS A 613 50.94 -23.77 -30.10
C LYS A 613 49.58 -23.01 -30.01
N PHE A 614 48.87 -22.85 -31.11
CA PHE A 614 47.57 -22.18 -31.14
C PHE A 614 46.40 -23.19 -31.23
N LEU A 615 46.66 -24.36 -31.82
CA LEU A 615 45.66 -25.41 -32.02
C LEU A 615 45.16 -26.00 -30.70
N ILE A 616 46.11 -26.31 -29.78
CA ILE A 616 45.77 -26.95 -28.52
C ILE A 616 44.88 -26.03 -27.65
N PRO A 617 45.24 -24.75 -27.39
CA PRO A 617 44.37 -23.84 -26.66
C PRO A 617 42.98 -23.65 -27.26
N LEU A 618 42.85 -23.59 -28.59
CA LEU A 618 41.53 -23.50 -29.26
C LEU A 618 40.71 -24.78 -29.07
N ALA A 619 41.32 -25.96 -29.20
CA ALA A 619 40.65 -27.23 -29.02
C ALA A 619 40.19 -27.40 -27.55
N GLU A 620 41.00 -27.03 -26.57
CA GLU A 620 40.65 -27.07 -25.15
C GLU A 620 39.57 -26.05 -24.78
N LEU A 621 39.56 -24.88 -25.42
CA LEU A 621 38.49 -23.88 -25.27
C LEU A 621 37.12 -24.45 -25.64
N PHE A 622 37.03 -25.24 -26.73
CA PHE A 622 35.78 -25.91 -27.12
C PHE A 622 35.38 -27.05 -26.18
N ASP A 623 36.37 -27.77 -25.61
CA ASP A 623 36.13 -28.77 -24.56
C ASP A 623 35.58 -28.11 -23.29
N GLU A 624 36.19 -27.01 -22.82
CA GLU A 624 35.76 -26.22 -21.66
C GLU A 624 34.35 -25.61 -21.86
N ARG A 625 34.05 -25.14 -23.06
CA ARG A 625 32.72 -24.62 -23.46
C ARG A 625 31.69 -25.71 -23.72
N LYS A 626 32.03 -26.97 -23.46
CA LYS A 626 31.14 -28.12 -23.64
C LYS A 626 30.63 -28.31 -25.08
N VAL A 627 31.34 -27.82 -26.07
CA VAL A 627 31.08 -28.04 -27.48
C VAL A 627 31.59 -29.42 -27.91
N THR A 628 32.82 -29.73 -27.49
CA THR A 628 33.46 -31.02 -27.81
C THR A 628 33.81 -31.78 -26.55
N LEU A 629 34.04 -33.12 -26.74
CA LEU A 629 34.58 -34.00 -25.72
C LEU A 629 35.79 -34.74 -26.29
N ARG A 630 36.92 -34.69 -25.60
CA ARG A 630 38.13 -35.41 -25.96
C ARG A 630 38.02 -36.86 -25.55
N ILE A 631 38.17 -37.79 -26.50
CA ILE A 631 38.21 -39.26 -26.29
C ILE A 631 39.51 -39.76 -26.87
N GLY A 632 40.47 -40.05 -26.03
CA GLY A 632 41.83 -40.46 -26.48
C GLY A 632 42.49 -39.37 -27.32
N ASN A 633 42.75 -39.66 -28.62
CA ASN A 633 43.41 -38.73 -29.54
C ASN A 633 42.43 -37.98 -30.46
N VAL A 634 41.13 -38.20 -30.37
CA VAL A 634 40.11 -37.51 -31.17
C VAL A 634 39.15 -36.72 -30.32
N ARG A 635 38.39 -35.82 -30.94
CA ARG A 635 37.28 -35.08 -30.32
C ARG A 635 35.97 -35.40 -31.01
N LYS A 636 34.92 -35.51 -30.25
CA LYS A 636 33.53 -35.74 -30.72
C LYS A 636 32.63 -34.62 -30.21
N LEU A 637 31.49 -34.44 -30.87
CA LEU A 637 30.46 -33.51 -30.41
C LEU A 637 29.92 -33.97 -29.05
N ARG A 638 29.75 -33.08 -28.10
CA ARG A 638 29.32 -33.47 -26.74
C ARG A 638 27.83 -33.80 -26.63
N ASN A 639 26.97 -33.17 -27.44
CA ASN A 639 25.57 -33.49 -27.64
C ASN A 639 25.34 -33.42 -29.17
N PRO A 640 25.28 -34.53 -29.86
CA PRO A 640 25.05 -34.55 -31.29
C PRO A 640 23.66 -34.12 -31.71
#